data_290a3bd3523b9f00cb3ad35819508522
#
_entry.id   290a3bd3523b9f00cb3ad35819508522
#
_cell.length_a   1.000
_cell.length_b   1.000
_cell.length_c   1.000
_cell.angle_alpha   90.00
_cell.angle_beta   90.00
_cell.angle_gamma   90.00
#
_symmetry.space_group_name_H-M   'P 1'
#
loop_
_entity.id
_entity.type
_entity.pdbx_description
1 polymer ?
#
loop_
_entity_poly.entity_id
_entity_poly.type
_entity_poly.pdbx_seq_one_letter_code
_entity_poly.pdbx_strand_id
1 'polypeptide(L)'
;LLKSALAIVVTYRLAEQSGLDAASLVMIASGLFIAPFFLFSGVSGTLADQVDKAVIARWVKVAEIAIMALGAWGLWQQNVFVLLATLFALGVHSTVFGPIKYALLPQHLLDEELVAGNALIEAGTFLAILCGTILGGSVVLLANGALIVGACGVASAIAGWFAARHILPAPPAAERPTTRPQLVRDSIAVVQHVTGRPRLLIPILAVSWFWLFGATVISGLPSLAKDLLFADEHVVTLMLALFAVGVGLGSLLAERLLHGEVSARHVPLASAVMALCAIDLHFSSAGRVATVQLASVSAFVAQPGAWRILADLLGLAIAGGLFCVPLYAVLQHESEPLHRARVIAANNIINAVAMTIAAVVSAVLLARGVTIGELFAICGFATLPVSVLSAWVLRRQLTKQVMRLVLRLLYRVRVEGIEHARGALPHAVIVANHASFLDGLLLGAFLPGDPIFAVDTQMFGKWWAQPFLSLVHAAPVDPTNPLSIRTMIRAVEGGSSCIIFPEGRITTTGSLRKVYEGPAVIAERTRAALVMVRIEGAEYTPFSRLANKVRRRLFPRICLRILPPRRLSAPEGLTGRQRRIALRRALADEMVTSAFAAAPIETTLFDALLDAREVHGGGHVIIDDIDYKPMSYRGLVTASYAVGRAIAKRTERLERVGVLLPTSRGAVVTFFALQATARVPAMLNFSTGPASALAACRAAQITLVLTSRRFVEKAKLEPLVTALASQVTIVYLEDVRSQIGVVARLAALCRSLMSKPQRRSERANDPAVVLFTSGSEGTPKG
;
A
#
# COMPACT_ATOMS: atom_id res chain seq x y z
N LEU A 1 26.05 4.08 26.85
CA LEU A 1 26.40 4.56 28.17
C LEU A 1 27.85 4.17 28.52
N LEU A 2 28.15 2.88 28.76
CA LEU A 2 29.46 2.42 29.23
C LEU A 2 30.59 2.71 28.22
N LYS A 3 30.37 2.50 26.91
CA LYS A 3 31.32 2.80 25.86
C LYS A 3 31.71 4.28 25.81
N SER A 4 30.75 5.18 25.94
CA SER A 4 30.95 6.62 25.96
C SER A 4 31.68 7.07 27.24
N ALA A 5 31.26 6.54 28.38
CA ALA A 5 31.91 6.78 29.66
C ALA A 5 33.37 6.30 29.67
N LEU A 6 33.59 5.09 29.13
CA LEU A 6 34.97 4.53 29.02
C LEU A 6 35.84 5.41 28.13
N ALA A 7 35.37 5.82 26.96
CA ALA A 7 36.12 6.67 26.06
C ALA A 7 36.59 7.97 26.77
N ILE A 8 35.70 8.60 27.54
CA ILE A 8 36.01 9.83 28.26
C ILE A 8 36.94 9.57 29.45
N VAL A 9 36.68 8.54 30.26
CA VAL A 9 37.54 8.20 31.39
C VAL A 9 38.94 7.85 30.95
N VAL A 10 39.09 7.08 29.86
CA VAL A 10 40.36 6.75 29.25
C VAL A 10 41.13 8.00 28.79
N THR A 11 40.43 8.89 28.10
CA THR A 11 41.04 10.11 27.55
C THR A 11 41.51 11.09 28.62
N TYR A 12 40.73 11.25 29.70
CA TYR A 12 40.96 12.32 30.67
C TYR A 12 41.59 11.87 32.02
N ARG A 13 41.54 10.55 32.34
CA ARG A 13 42.01 10.05 33.65
C ARG A 13 42.97 8.86 33.60
N LEU A 14 42.82 7.96 32.64
CA LEU A 14 43.52 6.65 32.68
C LEU A 14 44.65 6.53 31.66
N ALA A 15 44.81 7.43 30.67
CA ALA A 15 45.88 7.37 29.68
C ALA A 15 47.24 7.38 30.34
N GLU A 16 47.46 8.25 31.33
CA GLU A 16 48.74 8.36 32.05
C GLU A 16 49.11 7.10 32.87
N GLN A 17 48.09 6.36 33.33
CA GLN A 17 48.31 5.18 34.20
C GLN A 17 48.59 3.91 33.40
N SER A 18 48.22 3.83 32.14
CA SER A 18 48.32 2.62 31.32
C SER A 18 49.59 2.52 30.52
N GLY A 19 50.40 3.58 30.42
CA GLY A 19 51.58 3.65 29.57
C GLY A 19 51.31 3.66 28.07
N LEU A 20 50.02 3.73 27.67
CA LEU A 20 49.54 3.84 26.31
C LEU A 20 48.91 5.22 26.10
N ASP A 21 49.05 5.78 24.91
CA ASP A 21 48.36 7.01 24.56
C ASP A 21 46.83 6.82 24.49
N ALA A 22 46.08 7.85 24.81
CA ALA A 22 44.59 7.82 24.85
C ALA A 22 43.99 7.37 23.52
N ALA A 23 44.55 7.77 22.39
CA ALA A 23 44.07 7.39 21.07
C ALA A 23 44.17 5.88 20.82
N SER A 24 45.31 5.28 21.18
CA SER A 24 45.55 3.82 21.09
C SER A 24 44.56 3.05 21.96
N LEU A 25 44.29 3.50 23.17
CA LEU A 25 43.35 2.85 24.07
C LEU A 25 41.89 2.90 23.55
N VAL A 26 41.45 4.03 22.98
CA VAL A 26 40.14 4.15 22.35
C VAL A 26 40.04 3.26 21.12
N MET A 27 41.12 3.12 20.33
CA MET A 27 41.15 2.21 19.19
C MET A 27 41.05 0.74 19.63
N ILE A 28 41.84 0.34 20.64
CA ILE A 28 41.76 -1.01 21.24
C ILE A 28 40.34 -1.29 21.76
N ALA A 29 39.78 -0.37 22.50
CA ALA A 29 38.41 -0.50 23.01
C ALA A 29 37.36 -0.70 21.91
N SER A 30 37.46 0.04 20.81
CA SER A 30 36.58 -0.10 19.66
C SER A 30 36.79 -1.45 18.95
N GLY A 31 38.03 -1.88 18.75
CA GLY A 31 38.38 -3.18 18.20
C GLY A 31 37.88 -4.34 19.04
N LEU A 32 38.04 -4.28 20.38
CA LEU A 32 37.52 -5.29 21.32
C LEU A 32 36.00 -5.41 21.31
N PHE A 33 35.30 -4.32 21.10
CA PHE A 33 33.82 -4.36 20.99
C PHE A 33 33.34 -5.00 19.69
N ILE A 34 34.10 -4.81 18.57
CA ILE A 34 33.71 -5.32 17.24
C ILE A 34 34.17 -6.78 17.05
N ALA A 35 35.29 -7.18 17.62
CA ALA A 35 35.89 -8.52 17.46
C ALA A 35 34.88 -9.68 17.71
N PRO A 36 34.02 -9.65 18.74
CA PRO A 36 33.00 -10.68 18.95
C PRO A 36 32.04 -10.90 17.77
N PHE A 37 31.73 -9.87 16.98
CA PHE A 37 30.85 -10.00 15.84
C PHE A 37 31.45 -10.89 14.74
N PHE A 38 32.77 -10.90 14.57
CA PHE A 38 33.43 -11.83 13.67
C PHE A 38 33.47 -13.25 14.25
N LEU A 39 33.79 -13.38 15.54
CA LEU A 39 34.06 -14.66 16.16
C LEU A 39 32.78 -15.45 16.46
N PHE A 40 31.74 -14.78 17.01
CA PHE A 40 30.59 -15.45 17.62
C PHE A 40 29.28 -15.33 16.83
N SER A 41 29.19 -14.49 15.77
CA SER A 41 27.90 -14.33 15.05
C SER A 41 27.39 -15.62 14.43
N GLY A 42 28.28 -16.45 13.83
CA GLY A 42 27.88 -17.71 13.22
C GLY A 42 27.25 -18.67 14.24
N VAL A 43 27.91 -18.82 15.38
CA VAL A 43 27.40 -19.65 16.50
C VAL A 43 26.11 -19.06 17.08
N SER A 44 26.04 -17.74 17.24
CA SER A 44 24.87 -17.04 17.74
C SER A 44 23.65 -17.24 16.85
N GLY A 45 23.82 -17.13 15.52
CA GLY A 45 22.77 -17.39 14.54
C GLY A 45 22.29 -18.84 14.57
N THR A 46 23.22 -19.79 14.66
CA THR A 46 22.91 -21.23 14.77
C THR A 46 22.15 -21.54 16.07
N LEU A 47 22.61 -20.98 17.19
CA LEU A 47 21.92 -21.13 18.49
C LEU A 47 20.51 -20.57 18.48
N ALA A 48 20.32 -19.40 17.86
CA ALA A 48 19.00 -18.74 17.77
C ALA A 48 18.01 -19.48 16.85
N ASP A 49 18.50 -20.28 15.90
CA ASP A 49 17.63 -21.16 15.07
C ASP A 49 17.30 -22.48 15.76
N GLN A 50 18.04 -22.90 16.80
CA GLN A 50 17.92 -24.20 17.46
C GLN A 50 17.21 -24.16 18.82
N VAL A 51 17.24 -23.02 19.50
CA VAL A 51 16.68 -22.82 20.84
C VAL A 51 15.59 -21.77 20.79
N ASP A 52 14.62 -21.87 21.71
CA ASP A 52 13.60 -20.84 21.85
C ASP A 52 14.26 -19.48 22.09
N LYS A 53 13.98 -18.53 21.18
CA LYS A 53 14.60 -17.20 21.17
C LYS A 53 14.23 -16.36 22.39
N ALA A 54 13.04 -16.57 22.97
CA ALA A 54 12.63 -15.89 24.19
C ALA A 54 13.46 -16.39 25.40
N VAL A 55 13.82 -17.67 25.43
CA VAL A 55 14.68 -18.24 26.47
C VAL A 55 16.08 -17.66 26.36
N ILE A 56 16.66 -17.64 25.14
CA ILE A 56 17.98 -17.05 24.93
C ILE A 56 17.98 -15.57 25.30
N ALA A 57 16.97 -14.81 24.89
CA ALA A 57 16.85 -13.38 25.22
C ALA A 57 16.88 -13.13 26.74
N ARG A 58 16.15 -13.95 27.50
CA ARG A 58 16.14 -13.86 28.99
C ARG A 58 17.51 -14.14 29.60
N TRP A 59 18.20 -15.19 29.16
CA TRP A 59 19.54 -15.52 29.66
C TRP A 59 20.60 -14.47 29.27
N VAL A 60 20.53 -13.97 28.05
CA VAL A 60 21.42 -12.89 27.60
C VAL A 60 21.22 -11.63 28.43
N LYS A 61 19.97 -11.32 28.83
CA LYS A 61 19.68 -10.17 29.71
C LYS A 61 20.12 -10.40 31.16
N VAL A 62 20.13 -11.63 31.68
CA VAL A 62 20.76 -11.96 32.96
C VAL A 62 22.28 -11.75 32.87
N ALA A 63 22.91 -12.22 31.80
CA ALA A 63 24.35 -12.01 31.61
C ALA A 63 24.70 -10.52 31.51
N GLU A 64 23.83 -9.70 30.89
CA GLU A 64 24.00 -8.24 30.79
C GLU A 64 24.07 -7.59 32.17
N ILE A 65 23.26 -8.03 33.15
CA ILE A 65 23.31 -7.51 34.54
C ILE A 65 24.69 -7.76 35.13
N ALA A 66 25.22 -8.97 34.99
CA ALA A 66 26.56 -9.31 35.49
C ALA A 66 27.67 -8.50 34.77
N ILE A 67 27.59 -8.34 33.47
CA ILE A 67 28.53 -7.55 32.66
C ILE A 67 28.48 -6.07 33.07
N MET A 68 27.29 -5.51 33.30
CA MET A 68 27.13 -4.11 33.74
C MET A 68 27.61 -3.90 35.15
N ALA A 69 27.41 -4.88 36.06
CA ALA A 69 27.96 -4.84 37.41
C ALA A 69 29.51 -4.85 37.40
N LEU A 70 30.12 -5.69 36.52
CA LEU A 70 31.59 -5.71 36.32
C LEU A 70 32.08 -4.36 35.77
N GLY A 71 31.32 -3.75 34.81
CA GLY A 71 31.65 -2.43 34.30
C GLY A 71 31.51 -1.31 35.31
N ALA A 72 30.51 -1.36 36.19
CA ALA A 72 30.32 -0.42 37.28
C ALA A 72 31.49 -0.53 38.29
N TRP A 73 31.92 -1.75 38.63
CA TRP A 73 33.08 -1.99 39.44
C TRP A 73 34.38 -1.49 38.81
N GLY A 74 34.58 -1.75 37.47
CA GLY A 74 35.72 -1.25 36.71
C GLY A 74 35.81 0.29 36.68
N LEU A 75 34.66 0.96 36.54
CA LEU A 75 34.58 2.43 36.60
C LEU A 75 34.91 2.96 37.98
N TRP A 76 34.44 2.29 39.07
CA TRP A 76 34.73 2.68 40.44
C TRP A 76 36.19 2.51 40.79
N GLN A 77 36.78 1.36 40.40
CA GLN A 77 38.20 1.07 40.61
C GLN A 77 39.14 1.80 39.62
N GLN A 78 38.61 2.47 38.63
CA GLN A 78 39.35 3.09 37.54
C GLN A 78 40.33 2.11 36.84
N ASN A 79 39.96 0.84 36.71
CA ASN A 79 40.81 -0.21 36.16
C ASN A 79 40.51 -0.41 34.65
N VAL A 80 41.51 -0.03 33.82
CA VAL A 80 41.38 -0.11 32.35
C VAL A 80 41.15 -1.53 31.85
N PHE A 81 41.83 -2.53 32.44
CA PHE A 81 41.72 -3.93 31.98
C PHE A 81 40.34 -4.50 32.24
N VAL A 82 39.73 -4.19 33.42
CA VAL A 82 38.34 -4.58 33.72
C VAL A 82 37.37 -3.91 32.77
N LEU A 83 37.57 -2.65 32.48
CA LEU A 83 36.70 -1.91 31.56
C LEU A 83 36.80 -2.45 30.11
N LEU A 84 38.01 -2.78 29.63
CA LEU A 84 38.20 -3.41 28.32
C LEU A 84 37.60 -4.82 28.25
N ALA A 85 37.78 -5.62 29.33
CA ALA A 85 37.12 -6.94 29.43
C ALA A 85 35.60 -6.83 29.43
N THR A 86 35.03 -5.83 30.14
CA THR A 86 33.61 -5.56 30.14
C THR A 86 33.10 -5.16 28.73
N LEU A 87 33.88 -4.35 28.02
CA LEU A 87 33.52 -3.92 26.67
C LEU A 87 33.53 -5.10 25.68
N PHE A 88 34.52 -6.01 25.78
CA PHE A 88 34.53 -7.25 25.02
C PHE A 88 33.30 -8.12 25.36
N ALA A 89 32.96 -8.28 26.63
CA ALA A 89 31.78 -9.04 27.06
C ALA A 89 30.45 -8.42 26.57
N LEU A 90 30.36 -7.08 26.51
CA LEU A 90 29.23 -6.37 25.87
C LEU A 90 29.17 -6.62 24.38
N GLY A 91 30.32 -6.71 23.70
CA GLY A 91 30.44 -7.13 22.31
C GLY A 91 29.86 -8.53 22.09
N VAL A 92 30.24 -9.49 22.94
CA VAL A 92 29.67 -10.86 22.92
C VAL A 92 28.17 -10.83 23.13
N HIS A 93 27.70 -10.12 24.17
CA HIS A 93 26.28 -9.93 24.46
C HIS A 93 25.52 -9.40 23.22
N SER A 94 26.03 -8.34 22.61
CA SER A 94 25.42 -7.71 21.43
C SER A 94 25.40 -8.65 20.23
N THR A 95 26.43 -9.47 20.06
CA THR A 95 26.54 -10.46 18.97
C THR A 95 25.50 -11.57 19.14
N VAL A 96 25.21 -12.01 20.35
CA VAL A 96 24.17 -13.02 20.61
C VAL A 96 22.76 -12.43 20.50
N PHE A 97 22.55 -11.25 21.08
CA PHE A 97 21.22 -10.62 21.12
C PHE A 97 20.75 -10.10 19.74
N GLY A 98 21.69 -9.64 18.89
CA GLY A 98 21.37 -9.05 17.58
C GLY A 98 20.53 -9.95 16.67
N PRO A 99 20.97 -11.18 16.34
CA PRO A 99 20.19 -12.11 15.53
C PRO A 99 18.81 -12.43 16.13
N ILE A 100 18.72 -12.55 17.47
CA ILE A 100 17.47 -12.85 18.18
C ILE A 100 16.48 -11.72 18.02
N LYS A 101 16.90 -10.48 18.28
CA LYS A 101 16.07 -9.28 18.22
C LYS A 101 15.31 -9.17 16.89
N TYR A 102 15.99 -9.41 15.77
CA TYR A 102 15.38 -9.33 14.46
C TYR A 102 14.66 -10.61 14.04
N ALA A 103 15.11 -11.80 14.49
CA ALA A 103 14.45 -13.06 14.14
C ALA A 103 13.15 -13.32 14.92
N LEU A 104 12.95 -12.65 16.06
CA LEU A 104 11.69 -12.68 16.82
C LEU A 104 10.54 -12.01 16.09
N LEU A 105 10.77 -10.90 15.38
CA LEU A 105 9.72 -10.11 14.74
C LEU A 105 8.81 -10.95 13.82
N PRO A 106 9.33 -11.71 12.85
CA PRO A 106 8.48 -12.49 11.95
C PRO A 106 7.83 -13.73 12.60
N GLN A 107 8.12 -14.02 13.88
CA GLN A 107 7.42 -15.07 14.61
C GLN A 107 6.22 -14.56 15.41
N HIS A 108 6.19 -13.25 15.70
CA HIS A 108 5.16 -12.62 16.50
C HIS A 108 4.32 -11.60 15.74
N LEU A 109 4.80 -11.13 14.59
CA LEU A 109 4.16 -10.10 13.77
C LEU A 109 3.74 -10.69 12.41
N LEU A 110 2.66 -10.17 11.87
CA LEU A 110 2.24 -10.43 10.50
C LEU A 110 3.19 -9.73 9.52
N ASP A 111 3.25 -10.20 8.28
CA ASP A 111 4.11 -9.58 7.25
C ASP A 111 3.83 -8.08 7.07
N GLU A 112 2.57 -7.66 7.23
CA GLU A 112 2.14 -6.24 7.15
C GLU A 112 2.66 -5.40 8.34
N GLU A 113 2.98 -6.02 9.47
CA GLU A 113 3.48 -5.37 10.69
C GLU A 113 5.01 -5.34 10.77
N LEU A 114 5.72 -6.09 9.91
CA LEU A 114 7.18 -6.20 9.97
C LEU A 114 7.89 -4.87 9.80
N VAL A 115 7.40 -4.01 8.92
CA VAL A 115 7.99 -2.67 8.72
C VAL A 115 7.83 -1.82 9.98
N ALA A 116 6.66 -1.83 10.60
CA ALA A 116 6.38 -1.12 11.84
C ALA A 116 7.23 -1.66 13.00
N GLY A 117 7.33 -2.98 13.14
CA GLY A 117 8.17 -3.64 14.16
C GLY A 117 9.65 -3.26 14.04
N ASN A 118 10.20 -3.29 12.83
CA ASN A 118 11.57 -2.85 12.57
C ASN A 118 11.75 -1.35 12.84
N ALA A 119 10.78 -0.51 12.44
CA ALA A 119 10.82 0.93 12.69
C ALA A 119 10.88 1.25 14.19
N LEU A 120 10.09 0.58 15.01
CA LEU A 120 10.09 0.75 16.45
C LEU A 120 11.39 0.28 17.10
N ILE A 121 11.95 -0.86 16.64
CA ILE A 121 13.24 -1.37 17.12
C ILE A 121 14.37 -0.40 16.78
N GLU A 122 14.42 0.12 15.56
CA GLU A 122 15.47 1.05 15.16
C GLU A 122 15.32 2.40 15.88
N ALA A 123 14.13 2.99 15.91
CA ALA A 123 13.86 4.24 16.62
C ALA A 123 14.22 4.13 18.11
N GLY A 124 13.79 3.05 18.77
CA GLY A 124 14.11 2.78 20.18
C GLY A 124 15.62 2.56 20.40
N THR A 125 16.31 1.87 19.47
CA THR A 125 17.74 1.65 19.54
C THR A 125 18.53 2.96 19.45
N PHE A 126 18.20 3.82 18.50
CA PHE A 126 18.90 5.11 18.33
C PHE A 126 18.57 6.08 19.50
N LEU A 127 17.34 6.09 20.01
CA LEU A 127 16.97 6.88 21.18
C LEU A 127 17.76 6.41 22.42
N ALA A 128 17.88 5.10 22.63
CA ALA A 128 18.65 4.54 23.73
C ALA A 128 20.16 4.84 23.59
N ILE A 129 20.71 4.78 22.36
CA ILE A 129 22.10 5.18 22.08
C ILE A 129 22.30 6.65 22.46
N LEU A 130 21.39 7.53 22.06
CA LEU A 130 21.45 8.96 22.38
C LEU A 130 21.45 9.20 23.88
N CYS A 131 20.45 8.68 24.60
CA CYS A 131 20.35 8.82 26.06
C CYS A 131 21.60 8.26 26.76
N GLY A 132 22.08 7.10 26.32
CA GLY A 132 23.27 6.47 26.86
C GLY A 132 24.55 7.28 26.60
N THR A 133 24.68 7.89 25.42
CA THR A 133 25.83 8.71 25.06
C THR A 133 25.87 9.99 25.88
N ILE A 134 24.73 10.69 25.99
CA ILE A 134 24.62 11.93 26.79
C ILE A 134 24.91 11.64 28.28
N LEU A 135 24.24 10.65 28.86
CA LEU A 135 24.42 10.30 30.28
C LEU A 135 25.85 9.82 30.57
N GLY A 136 26.40 8.92 29.72
CA GLY A 136 27.74 8.41 29.86
C GLY A 136 28.81 9.49 29.70
N GLY A 137 28.60 10.40 28.74
CA GLY A 137 29.53 11.50 28.45
C GLY A 137 29.52 12.60 29.48
N SER A 138 28.33 13.13 29.82
CA SER A 138 28.21 14.32 30.66
C SER A 138 28.41 14.05 32.15
N VAL A 139 28.10 12.82 32.64
CA VAL A 139 28.06 12.52 34.06
C VAL A 139 29.33 11.87 34.57
N VAL A 140 30.07 11.12 33.73
CA VAL A 140 31.16 10.26 34.20
C VAL A 140 32.32 11.00 34.90
N LEU A 141 32.58 12.26 34.56
CA LEU A 141 33.63 13.09 35.11
C LEU A 141 33.23 13.83 36.41
N LEU A 142 31.95 13.83 36.77
CA LEU A 142 31.46 14.44 38.02
C LEU A 142 32.04 13.70 39.27
N ALA A 143 32.01 14.30 40.43
CA ALA A 143 32.59 13.76 41.67
C ALA A 143 32.18 12.31 41.96
N ASN A 144 30.89 11.97 41.76
CA ASN A 144 30.35 10.60 41.88
C ASN A 144 29.92 10.01 40.53
N GLY A 145 30.45 10.55 39.43
CA GLY A 145 29.99 10.23 38.07
C GLY A 145 30.16 8.75 37.73
N ALA A 146 31.29 8.13 38.08
CA ALA A 146 31.49 6.71 37.87
C ALA A 146 30.45 5.81 38.54
N LEU A 147 30.06 6.15 39.79
CA LEU A 147 29.03 5.44 40.54
C LEU A 147 27.64 5.63 39.87
N ILE A 148 27.30 6.85 39.48
CA ILE A 148 26.02 7.17 38.82
C ILE A 148 25.91 6.44 37.49
N VAL A 149 26.92 6.51 36.65
CA VAL A 149 26.95 5.81 35.35
C VAL A 149 26.86 4.30 35.54
N GLY A 150 27.61 3.74 36.50
CA GLY A 150 27.55 2.33 36.81
C GLY A 150 26.14 1.91 37.30
N ALA A 151 25.55 2.66 38.24
CA ALA A 151 24.21 2.39 38.73
C ALA A 151 23.13 2.49 37.63
N CYS A 152 23.21 3.51 36.78
CA CYS A 152 22.31 3.64 35.60
C CYS A 152 22.45 2.48 34.63
N GLY A 153 23.68 1.99 34.43
CA GLY A 153 23.94 0.83 33.57
C GLY A 153 23.30 -0.44 34.12
N VAL A 154 23.52 -0.72 35.42
CA VAL A 154 22.91 -1.89 36.07
C VAL A 154 21.39 -1.78 36.12
N ALA A 155 20.85 -0.62 36.46
CA ALA A 155 19.41 -0.38 36.44
C ALA A 155 18.77 -0.61 35.06
N SER A 156 19.43 -0.14 33.99
CA SER A 156 18.98 -0.38 32.60
C SER A 156 19.00 -1.86 32.23
N ALA A 157 20.04 -2.61 32.67
CA ALA A 157 20.14 -4.05 32.42
C ALA A 157 19.02 -4.82 33.17
N ILE A 158 18.74 -4.44 34.42
CA ILE A 158 17.63 -5.02 35.21
C ILE A 158 16.29 -4.72 34.55
N ALA A 159 16.03 -3.48 34.13
CA ALA A 159 14.82 -3.11 33.38
C ALA A 159 14.68 -3.91 32.08
N GLY A 160 15.79 -4.09 31.37
CA GLY A 160 15.84 -4.93 30.16
C GLY A 160 15.53 -6.39 30.45
N TRP A 161 15.97 -6.93 31.56
CA TRP A 161 15.63 -8.29 31.95
C TRP A 161 14.14 -8.44 32.31
N PHE A 162 13.55 -7.48 33.06
CA PHE A 162 12.11 -7.48 33.32
C PHE A 162 11.31 -7.42 32.02
N ALA A 163 11.69 -6.57 31.07
CA ALA A 163 11.07 -6.50 29.74
C ALA A 163 11.18 -7.84 28.98
N ALA A 164 12.34 -8.49 29.02
CA ALA A 164 12.57 -9.76 28.35
C ALA A 164 11.70 -10.92 28.89
N ARG A 165 11.21 -10.82 30.12
CA ARG A 165 10.28 -11.83 30.69
C ARG A 165 8.92 -11.83 30.02
N HIS A 166 8.52 -10.72 29.42
CA HIS A 166 7.25 -10.57 28.70
C HIS A 166 7.32 -10.99 27.24
N ILE A 167 8.52 -11.36 26.73
CA ILE A 167 8.65 -11.89 25.37
C ILE A 167 7.93 -13.24 25.31
N LEU A 168 6.98 -13.33 24.37
CA LEU A 168 6.23 -14.57 24.11
C LEU A 168 7.15 -15.69 23.64
N PRO A 169 6.81 -16.98 23.88
CA PRO A 169 7.59 -18.10 23.38
C PRO A 169 7.81 -18.04 21.88
N ALA A 170 9.03 -18.27 21.43
CA ALA A 170 9.44 -18.27 20.04
C ALA A 170 10.24 -19.54 19.73
N PRO A 171 9.54 -20.70 19.64
CA PRO A 171 10.18 -21.99 19.50
C PRO A 171 11.02 -22.09 18.22
N PRO A 172 12.03 -23.00 18.20
CA PRO A 172 12.83 -23.22 17.00
C PRO A 172 11.98 -23.80 15.88
N ALA A 173 12.31 -23.42 14.63
CA ALA A 173 11.62 -23.87 13.44
C ALA A 173 12.07 -25.31 13.01
N ALA A 174 13.14 -25.84 13.58
CA ALA A 174 13.70 -27.15 13.24
C ALA A 174 14.08 -27.96 14.48
N GLU A 175 14.18 -29.28 14.30
CA GLU A 175 14.77 -30.17 15.30
C GLU A 175 16.25 -29.82 15.53
N ARG A 176 16.73 -30.04 16.77
CA ARG A 176 18.11 -29.72 17.19
C ARG A 176 19.10 -30.53 16.37
N PRO A 177 20.06 -29.90 15.63
CA PRO A 177 21.14 -30.66 15.02
C PRO A 177 22.07 -31.25 16.08
N THR A 178 22.57 -32.42 15.78
CA THR A 178 23.49 -33.20 16.65
C THR A 178 24.92 -32.67 16.65
N THR A 179 25.25 -31.67 15.84
CA THR A 179 26.59 -31.14 15.67
C THR A 179 26.92 -30.04 16.70
N ARG A 180 28.09 -30.13 17.32
CA ARG A 180 28.63 -29.10 18.22
C ARG A 180 28.92 -27.81 17.43
N PRO A 181 28.60 -26.62 17.96
CA PRO A 181 28.92 -25.35 17.33
C PRO A 181 30.42 -25.16 17.14
N GLN A 182 30.83 -24.71 15.94
CA GLN A 182 32.24 -24.43 15.61
C GLN A 182 32.40 -22.99 15.16
N LEU A 183 33.14 -22.17 15.94
CA LEU A 183 33.23 -20.73 15.77
C LEU A 183 33.51 -20.26 14.33
N VAL A 184 34.62 -20.70 13.76
CA VAL A 184 35.06 -20.26 12.42
C VAL A 184 34.21 -20.92 11.31
N ARG A 185 33.96 -22.22 11.44
CA ARG A 185 33.21 -22.96 10.43
C ARG A 185 31.78 -22.48 10.30
N ASP A 186 31.11 -22.20 11.42
CA ASP A 186 29.71 -21.71 11.42
C ASP A 186 29.65 -20.28 10.86
N SER A 187 30.64 -19.42 11.18
CA SER A 187 30.71 -18.07 10.61
C SER A 187 30.95 -18.08 9.09
N ILE A 188 31.80 -18.96 8.59
CA ILE A 188 32.01 -19.14 7.15
C ILE A 188 30.75 -19.70 6.49
N ALA A 189 30.14 -20.72 7.10
CA ALA A 189 28.95 -21.37 6.55
C ALA A 189 27.74 -20.40 6.42
N VAL A 190 27.51 -19.52 7.41
CA VAL A 190 26.40 -18.55 7.32
C VAL A 190 26.67 -17.49 6.25
N VAL A 191 27.92 -17.06 6.05
CA VAL A 191 28.26 -16.13 4.96
C VAL A 191 28.13 -16.81 3.60
N GLN A 192 28.62 -18.06 3.45
CA GLN A 192 28.44 -18.83 2.21
C GLN A 192 26.97 -19.05 1.87
N HIS A 193 26.11 -19.27 2.85
CA HIS A 193 24.68 -19.45 2.66
C HIS A 193 24.01 -18.24 1.99
N VAL A 194 24.44 -17.02 2.32
CA VAL A 194 23.85 -15.80 1.76
C VAL A 194 24.50 -15.36 0.45
N THR A 195 25.83 -15.64 0.26
CA THR A 195 26.54 -15.23 -0.97
C THR A 195 26.03 -15.93 -2.22
N GLY A 196 25.51 -17.16 -2.11
CA GLY A 196 24.90 -17.90 -3.21
C GLY A 196 23.44 -17.47 -3.54
N ARG A 197 22.85 -16.54 -2.77
CA ARG A 197 21.44 -16.15 -2.87
C ARG A 197 21.29 -14.63 -3.07
N PRO A 198 21.21 -14.14 -4.31
CA PRO A 198 21.16 -12.69 -4.58
C PRO A 198 20.03 -11.96 -3.85
N ARG A 199 18.88 -12.62 -3.63
CA ARG A 199 17.74 -12.04 -2.90
C ARG A 199 18.06 -11.72 -1.44
N LEU A 200 19.00 -12.41 -0.82
CA LEU A 200 19.48 -12.14 0.54
C LEU A 200 20.73 -11.25 0.52
N LEU A 201 21.65 -11.49 -0.40
CA LEU A 201 22.92 -10.78 -0.46
C LEU A 201 22.77 -9.29 -0.76
N ILE A 202 21.90 -8.92 -1.71
CA ILE A 202 21.70 -7.52 -2.10
C ILE A 202 21.19 -6.66 -0.92
N PRO A 203 20.12 -7.04 -0.18
CA PRO A 203 19.70 -6.31 1.01
C PRO A 203 20.80 -6.25 2.09
N ILE A 204 21.56 -7.33 2.31
CA ILE A 204 22.67 -7.36 3.27
C ILE A 204 23.74 -6.34 2.89
N LEU A 205 24.19 -6.32 1.64
CA LEU A 205 25.19 -5.36 1.18
C LEU A 205 24.70 -3.92 1.29
N ALA A 206 23.42 -3.67 1.02
CA ALA A 206 22.82 -2.35 1.18
C ALA A 206 22.80 -1.95 2.68
N VAL A 207 22.38 -2.84 3.59
CA VAL A 207 22.41 -2.58 5.04
C VAL A 207 23.85 -2.35 5.50
N SER A 208 24.81 -3.14 5.00
CA SER A 208 26.23 -2.97 5.34
C SER A 208 26.79 -1.64 4.85
N TRP A 209 26.33 -1.15 3.68
CA TRP A 209 26.65 0.20 3.21
C TRP A 209 26.14 1.28 4.16
N PHE A 210 24.90 1.14 4.65
CA PHE A 210 24.35 2.06 5.66
C PHE A 210 25.22 2.11 6.92
N TRP A 211 25.65 0.95 7.43
CA TRP A 211 26.50 0.89 8.61
C TRP A 211 27.89 1.46 8.36
N LEU A 212 28.49 1.22 7.18
CA LEU A 212 29.74 1.83 6.76
C LEU A 212 29.63 3.36 6.74
N PHE A 213 28.62 3.87 6.06
CA PHE A 213 28.33 5.29 5.95
C PHE A 213 28.06 5.94 7.32
N GLY A 214 27.18 5.33 8.11
CA GLY A 214 26.82 5.81 9.45
C GLY A 214 28.00 5.82 10.40
N ALA A 215 28.85 4.78 10.37
CA ALA A 215 30.06 4.74 11.18
C ALA A 215 31.02 5.88 10.81
N THR A 216 31.22 6.13 9.52
CA THR A 216 32.09 7.23 9.05
C THR A 216 31.56 8.59 9.51
N VAL A 217 30.25 8.85 9.35
CA VAL A 217 29.63 10.13 9.73
C VAL A 217 29.70 10.31 11.26
N ILE A 218 29.19 9.34 12.04
CA ILE A 218 29.10 9.47 13.50
C ILE A 218 30.50 9.64 14.12
N SER A 219 31.48 8.89 13.66
CA SER A 219 32.88 9.02 14.17
C SER A 219 33.56 10.32 13.76
N GLY A 220 33.14 10.92 12.65
CA GLY A 220 33.65 12.19 12.18
C GLY A 220 33.02 13.44 12.78
N LEU A 221 31.82 13.33 13.42
CA LEU A 221 31.12 14.50 13.97
C LEU A 221 31.95 15.31 15.00
N PRO A 222 32.71 14.67 15.92
CA PRO A 222 33.57 15.43 16.85
C PRO A 222 34.60 16.26 16.14
N SER A 223 35.30 15.70 15.13
CA SER A 223 36.29 16.42 14.35
C SER A 223 35.64 17.49 13.48
N LEU A 224 34.50 17.23 12.89
CA LEU A 224 33.73 18.25 12.16
C LEU A 224 33.44 19.46 13.06
N ALA A 225 32.90 19.23 14.26
CA ALA A 225 32.56 20.30 15.19
C ALA A 225 33.79 21.09 15.64
N LYS A 226 34.85 20.41 16.04
CA LYS A 226 36.07 21.02 16.58
C LYS A 226 36.94 21.68 15.50
N ASP A 227 37.24 20.95 14.43
CA ASP A 227 38.31 21.33 13.50
C ASP A 227 37.80 22.21 12.33
N LEU A 228 36.51 22.04 11.92
CA LEU A 228 35.92 22.84 10.85
C LEU A 228 34.92 23.88 11.33
N LEU A 229 34.15 23.59 12.37
CA LEU A 229 33.10 24.50 12.85
C LEU A 229 33.56 25.34 14.04
N PHE A 230 34.73 25.04 14.63
CA PHE A 230 35.30 25.71 15.82
C PHE A 230 34.29 25.77 16.95
N ALA A 231 33.57 24.66 17.20
CA ALA A 231 32.50 24.53 18.17
C ALA A 231 32.89 23.60 19.34
N ASP A 232 32.21 23.80 20.47
CA ASP A 232 32.45 23.05 21.70
C ASP A 232 31.79 21.63 21.69
N GLU A 233 32.05 20.86 22.73
CA GLU A 233 31.50 19.49 22.92
C GLU A 233 29.97 19.46 23.03
N HIS A 234 29.31 20.55 23.39
CA HIS A 234 27.86 20.64 23.45
C HIS A 234 27.26 20.67 22.03
N VAL A 235 27.95 21.25 21.04
CA VAL A 235 27.55 21.23 19.63
C VAL A 235 27.71 19.81 19.07
N VAL A 236 28.76 19.05 19.46
CA VAL A 236 28.87 17.62 19.12
C VAL A 236 27.68 16.82 19.66
N THR A 237 27.30 17.09 20.90
CA THR A 237 26.13 16.47 21.55
C THR A 237 24.84 16.80 20.80
N LEU A 238 24.65 18.07 20.41
CA LEU A 238 23.53 18.49 19.57
C LEU A 238 23.46 17.75 18.23
N MET A 239 24.60 17.61 17.54
CA MET A 239 24.69 16.90 16.27
C MET A 239 24.36 15.42 16.41
N LEU A 240 24.89 14.76 17.43
CA LEU A 240 24.60 13.36 17.74
C LEU A 240 23.12 13.16 18.12
N ALA A 241 22.55 14.11 18.88
CA ALA A 241 21.14 14.10 19.22
C ALA A 241 20.25 14.23 17.98
N LEU A 242 20.60 15.21 17.12
CA LEU A 242 19.87 15.44 15.87
C LEU A 242 19.94 14.23 14.93
N PHE A 243 21.10 13.59 14.84
CA PHE A 243 21.28 12.38 14.07
C PHE A 243 20.41 11.24 14.61
N ALA A 244 20.43 10.98 15.91
CA ALA A 244 19.64 9.91 16.53
C ALA A 244 18.12 10.14 16.38
N VAL A 245 17.67 11.38 16.60
CA VAL A 245 16.27 11.79 16.39
C VAL A 245 15.90 11.64 14.91
N GLY A 246 16.78 12.06 14.01
CA GLY A 246 16.57 11.95 12.57
C GLY A 246 16.37 10.50 12.10
N VAL A 247 17.25 9.57 12.53
CA VAL A 247 17.10 8.14 12.20
C VAL A 247 15.79 7.60 12.78
N GLY A 248 15.43 7.96 14.01
CA GLY A 248 14.14 7.56 14.62
C GLY A 248 12.94 8.06 13.80
N LEU A 249 12.93 9.33 13.42
CA LEU A 249 11.87 9.92 12.57
C LEU A 249 11.82 9.25 11.19
N GLY A 250 12.97 9.00 10.57
CA GLY A 250 13.07 8.31 9.29
C GLY A 250 12.55 6.88 9.36
N SER A 251 12.84 6.18 10.45
CA SER A 251 12.35 4.83 10.70
C SER A 251 10.80 4.79 10.81
N LEU A 252 10.22 5.71 11.57
CA LEU A 252 8.75 5.83 11.70
C LEU A 252 8.10 6.30 10.38
N LEU A 253 8.79 7.16 9.62
CA LEU A 253 8.32 7.61 8.31
C LEU A 253 8.31 6.45 7.30
N ALA A 254 9.24 5.51 7.40
CA ALA A 254 9.27 4.32 6.53
C ALA A 254 7.98 3.51 6.66
N GLU A 255 7.49 3.28 7.87
CA GLU A 255 6.22 2.57 8.12
C GLU A 255 5.04 3.30 7.48
N ARG A 256 4.92 4.62 7.72
CA ARG A 256 3.84 5.44 7.14
C ARG A 256 3.84 5.45 5.62
N LEU A 257 5.00 5.51 4.97
CA LEU A 257 5.11 5.53 3.51
C LEU A 257 4.87 4.17 2.88
N LEU A 258 5.18 3.09 3.58
CA LEU A 258 5.02 1.73 3.08
C LEU A 258 3.64 1.13 3.38
N HIS A 259 2.89 1.68 4.36
CA HIS A 259 1.54 1.21 4.74
C HIS A 259 1.49 -0.31 4.99
N GLY A 260 2.48 -0.85 5.71
CA GLY A 260 2.61 -2.28 5.98
C GLY A 260 3.14 -3.13 4.80
N GLU A 261 3.39 -2.54 3.63
CA GLU A 261 3.94 -3.29 2.48
C GLU A 261 5.45 -3.51 2.65
N VAL A 262 5.91 -4.76 2.66
CA VAL A 262 7.34 -5.09 2.69
C VAL A 262 7.95 -4.79 1.33
N SER A 263 8.60 -3.63 1.21
CA SER A 263 9.15 -3.16 -0.07
C SER A 263 10.31 -2.19 0.14
N ALA A 264 11.37 -2.37 -0.60
CA ALA A 264 12.56 -1.50 -0.60
C ALA A 264 12.44 -0.29 -1.55
N ARG A 265 11.25 0.04 -2.02
CA ARG A 265 11.00 1.04 -3.08
C ARG A 265 11.51 2.46 -2.78
N HIS A 266 11.64 2.84 -1.52
CA HIS A 266 12.13 4.16 -1.12
C HIS A 266 13.66 4.22 -0.95
N VAL A 267 14.33 3.06 -0.96
CA VAL A 267 15.78 2.93 -0.77
C VAL A 267 16.60 3.76 -1.78
N PRO A 268 16.29 3.80 -3.09
CA PRO A 268 17.04 4.62 -4.04
C PRO A 268 16.97 6.11 -3.76
N LEU A 269 15.77 6.60 -3.40
CA LEU A 269 15.59 8.01 -3.06
C LEU A 269 16.26 8.34 -1.72
N ALA A 270 16.13 7.47 -0.74
CA ALA A 270 16.75 7.65 0.56
C ALA A 270 18.29 7.71 0.43
N SER A 271 18.90 6.79 -0.31
CA SER A 271 20.35 6.82 -0.56
C SER A 271 20.79 8.05 -1.36
N ALA A 272 19.99 8.54 -2.31
CA ALA A 272 20.28 9.79 -3.02
C ALA A 272 20.25 11.00 -2.07
N VAL A 273 19.27 11.08 -1.17
CA VAL A 273 19.21 12.15 -0.17
C VAL A 273 20.38 12.06 0.80
N MET A 274 20.73 10.84 1.27
CA MET A 274 21.94 10.64 2.10
C MET A 274 23.20 11.17 1.40
N ALA A 275 23.37 10.82 0.11
CA ALA A 275 24.52 11.26 -0.68
C ALA A 275 24.56 12.79 -0.82
N LEU A 276 23.44 13.39 -1.20
CA LEU A 276 23.35 14.84 -1.40
C LEU A 276 23.59 15.61 -0.10
N CYS A 277 22.98 15.22 1.01
CA CYS A 277 23.22 15.86 2.31
C CYS A 277 24.67 15.70 2.78
N ALA A 278 25.32 14.54 2.55
CA ALA A 278 26.72 14.38 2.91
C ALA A 278 27.67 15.23 2.05
N ILE A 279 27.37 15.37 0.76
CA ILE A 279 28.12 16.26 -0.16
C ILE A 279 27.88 17.72 0.24
N ASP A 280 26.62 18.12 0.52
CA ASP A 280 26.28 19.48 0.91
C ASP A 280 26.88 19.86 2.26
N LEU A 281 27.00 18.91 3.19
CA LEU A 281 27.64 19.11 4.49
C LEU A 281 29.13 19.51 4.35
N HIS A 282 29.82 19.03 3.33
CA HIS A 282 31.17 19.49 3.00
C HIS A 282 31.15 20.97 2.60
N PHE A 283 30.29 21.38 1.67
CA PHE A 283 30.22 22.77 1.21
C PHE A 283 29.70 23.72 2.29
N SER A 284 28.76 23.30 3.11
CA SER A 284 28.17 24.11 4.17
C SER A 284 29.10 24.29 5.38
N SER A 285 30.07 23.39 5.57
CA SER A 285 31.08 23.46 6.63
C SER A 285 32.38 24.17 6.18
N ALA A 286 32.60 24.32 4.88
CA ALA A 286 33.83 24.93 4.34
C ALA A 286 33.88 26.46 4.54
N GLY A 287 35.08 27.03 4.56
CA GLY A 287 35.34 28.48 4.55
C GLY A 287 35.03 29.21 5.87
N ARG A 288 34.94 28.49 6.97
CA ARG A 288 34.78 29.12 8.31
C ARG A 288 36.10 29.60 8.85
N VAL A 289 36.07 30.76 9.51
CA VAL A 289 37.27 31.38 10.10
C VAL A 289 37.49 30.82 11.48
N ALA A 290 38.73 30.41 11.76
CA ALA A 290 39.14 29.94 13.08
C ALA A 290 38.90 31.03 14.14
N THR A 291 38.22 30.67 15.20
CA THR A 291 37.96 31.54 16.35
C THR A 291 38.81 31.09 17.54
N VAL A 292 39.31 32.02 18.34
CA VAL A 292 40.11 31.77 19.54
C VAL A 292 39.33 31.01 20.61
N GLN A 293 38.00 31.28 20.68
CA GLN A 293 37.09 30.57 21.58
C GLN A 293 36.16 29.66 20.76
N LEU A 294 35.99 28.42 21.21
CA LEU A 294 35.02 27.51 20.59
C LEU A 294 33.57 28.03 20.81
N ALA A 295 32.78 27.97 19.75
CA ALA A 295 31.40 28.42 19.79
C ALA A 295 30.52 27.49 20.63
N SER A 296 29.80 28.05 21.60
CA SER A 296 28.74 27.34 22.30
C SER A 296 27.54 27.06 21.37
N VAL A 297 26.61 26.22 21.81
CA VAL A 297 25.41 25.90 21.01
C VAL A 297 24.66 27.15 20.55
N SER A 298 24.42 28.13 21.44
CA SER A 298 23.72 29.35 21.09
C SER A 298 24.52 30.20 20.09
N ALA A 299 25.82 30.32 20.28
CA ALA A 299 26.73 31.03 19.37
C ALA A 299 26.80 30.31 18.00
N PHE A 300 26.87 29.01 17.97
CA PHE A 300 26.89 28.21 16.73
C PHE A 300 25.59 28.38 15.93
N VAL A 301 24.44 28.23 16.58
CA VAL A 301 23.12 28.33 15.90
C VAL A 301 22.86 29.74 15.36
N ALA A 302 23.44 30.76 15.97
CA ALA A 302 23.38 32.16 15.50
C ALA A 302 24.29 32.41 14.28
N GLN A 303 25.25 31.53 13.98
CA GLN A 303 26.14 31.71 12.83
C GLN A 303 25.44 31.53 11.49
N PRO A 304 25.79 32.30 10.45
CA PRO A 304 25.32 32.10 9.10
C PRO A 304 25.64 30.67 8.63
N GLY A 305 24.67 29.97 8.05
CA GLY A 305 24.83 28.61 7.54
C GLY A 305 24.77 27.48 8.58
N ALA A 306 24.68 27.76 9.89
CA ALA A 306 24.55 26.70 10.90
C ALA A 306 23.28 25.85 10.70
N TRP A 307 22.15 26.49 10.38
CA TRP A 307 20.91 25.78 10.11
C TRP A 307 20.96 24.86 8.89
N ARG A 308 21.79 25.21 7.87
CA ARG A 308 22.01 24.34 6.70
C ARG A 308 22.74 23.06 7.13
N ILE A 309 23.80 23.17 7.93
CA ILE A 309 24.53 22.01 8.49
C ILE A 309 23.61 21.11 9.31
N LEU A 310 22.78 21.72 10.19
CA LEU A 310 21.83 20.96 11.00
C LEU A 310 20.74 20.30 10.13
N ALA A 311 20.27 20.98 9.09
CA ALA A 311 19.31 20.44 8.13
C ALA A 311 19.90 19.28 7.30
N ASP A 312 21.16 19.41 6.84
CA ASP A 312 21.87 18.34 6.13
C ASP A 312 22.01 17.10 7.03
N LEU A 313 22.43 17.30 8.27
CA LEU A 313 22.60 16.20 9.22
C LEU A 313 21.27 15.54 9.56
N LEU A 314 20.21 16.30 9.76
CA LEU A 314 18.85 15.79 10.00
C LEU A 314 18.32 15.06 8.77
N GLY A 315 18.48 15.65 7.58
CA GLY A 315 18.05 15.07 6.31
C GLY A 315 18.76 13.72 6.02
N LEU A 316 20.06 13.69 6.22
CA LEU A 316 20.89 12.49 6.11
C LEU A 316 20.42 11.40 7.08
N ALA A 317 20.16 11.76 8.33
CA ALA A 317 19.72 10.83 9.36
C ALA A 317 18.30 10.28 9.10
N ILE A 318 17.36 11.15 8.69
CA ILE A 318 15.99 10.72 8.28
C ILE A 318 16.09 9.77 7.09
N ALA A 319 16.87 10.11 6.09
CA ALA A 319 17.09 9.26 4.93
C ALA A 319 17.73 7.92 5.31
N GLY A 320 18.64 7.91 6.30
CA GLY A 320 19.23 6.69 6.85
C GLY A 320 18.21 5.74 7.45
N GLY A 321 17.24 6.25 8.23
CA GLY A 321 16.13 5.45 8.75
C GLY A 321 15.22 4.91 7.64
N LEU A 322 14.87 5.76 6.67
CA LEU A 322 14.12 5.37 5.47
C LEU A 322 14.84 4.33 4.59
N PHE A 323 16.15 4.30 4.62
CA PHE A 323 16.97 3.34 3.90
C PHE A 323 17.03 1.98 4.63
N CYS A 324 17.33 1.99 5.92
CA CYS A 324 17.68 0.81 6.70
C CYS A 324 16.44 -0.06 7.04
N VAL A 325 15.36 0.54 7.54
CA VAL A 325 14.17 -0.18 8.03
C VAL A 325 13.53 -1.08 6.97
N PRO A 326 13.26 -0.61 5.74
CA PRO A 326 12.68 -1.46 4.70
C PRO A 326 13.58 -2.63 4.32
N LEU A 327 14.90 -2.44 4.34
CA LEU A 327 15.86 -3.49 3.98
C LEU A 327 15.88 -4.62 5.03
N TYR A 328 15.77 -4.31 6.32
CA TYR A 328 15.62 -5.33 7.35
C TYR A 328 14.31 -6.09 7.20
N ALA A 329 13.20 -5.40 6.92
CA ALA A 329 11.91 -6.05 6.68
C ALA A 329 11.97 -7.00 5.46
N VAL A 330 12.58 -6.56 4.36
CA VAL A 330 12.80 -7.40 3.16
C VAL A 330 13.69 -8.60 3.50
N LEU A 331 14.79 -8.40 4.23
CA LEU A 331 15.71 -9.47 4.62
C LEU A 331 14.99 -10.53 5.48
N GLN A 332 14.15 -10.11 6.41
CA GLN A 332 13.35 -11.00 7.25
C GLN A 332 12.29 -11.78 6.46
N HIS A 333 11.63 -11.10 5.53
CA HIS A 333 10.58 -11.70 4.68
C HIS A 333 11.16 -12.72 3.70
N GLU A 334 12.29 -12.42 3.05
CA GLU A 334 12.96 -13.31 2.08
C GLU A 334 13.71 -14.47 2.76
N SER A 335 13.88 -14.42 4.08
CA SER A 335 14.60 -15.44 4.82
C SER A 335 13.71 -16.62 5.17
N GLU A 336 14.14 -17.83 4.84
CA GLU A 336 13.48 -19.05 5.25
C GLU A 336 13.38 -19.13 6.79
N PRO A 337 12.23 -19.53 7.38
CA PRO A 337 12.07 -19.60 8.83
C PRO A 337 13.16 -20.43 9.54
N LEU A 338 13.65 -21.50 8.90
CA LEU A 338 14.69 -22.40 9.41
C LEU A 338 16.08 -21.79 9.50
N HIS A 339 16.36 -20.72 8.74
CA HIS A 339 17.69 -20.12 8.58
C HIS A 339 17.72 -18.63 8.88
N ARG A 340 16.62 -18.06 9.37
CA ARG A 340 16.45 -16.60 9.53
C ARG A 340 17.47 -15.98 10.46
N ALA A 341 17.72 -16.59 11.63
CA ALA A 341 18.71 -16.07 12.55
C ALA A 341 20.14 -16.16 11.99
N ARG A 342 20.44 -17.18 11.21
CA ARG A 342 21.74 -17.30 10.51
C ARG A 342 21.91 -16.22 9.44
N VAL A 343 20.85 -15.89 8.70
CA VAL A 343 20.88 -14.80 7.71
C VAL A 343 21.18 -13.46 8.40
N ILE A 344 20.51 -13.18 9.52
CA ILE A 344 20.81 -11.97 10.33
C ILE A 344 22.23 -12.01 10.90
N ALA A 345 22.72 -13.17 11.33
CA ALA A 345 24.11 -13.34 11.79
C ALA A 345 25.11 -13.04 10.66
N ALA A 346 24.86 -13.54 9.43
CA ALA A 346 25.67 -13.19 8.26
C ALA A 346 25.66 -11.69 7.99
N ASN A 347 24.50 -11.03 8.06
CA ASN A 347 24.38 -9.59 7.95
C ASN A 347 25.25 -8.86 8.99
N ASN A 348 25.25 -9.31 10.25
CA ASN A 348 26.08 -8.71 11.29
C ASN A 348 27.58 -8.86 11.03
N ILE A 349 28.02 -10.02 10.50
CA ILE A 349 29.44 -10.23 10.11
C ILE A 349 29.82 -9.25 9.00
N ILE A 350 29.02 -9.17 7.94
CA ILE A 350 29.29 -8.30 6.79
C ILE A 350 29.25 -6.83 7.19
N ASN A 351 28.31 -6.44 8.07
CA ASN A 351 28.25 -5.10 8.66
C ASN A 351 29.55 -4.77 9.45
N ALA A 352 30.02 -5.70 10.28
CA ALA A 352 31.28 -5.53 11.04
C ALA A 352 32.49 -5.36 10.10
N VAL A 353 32.56 -6.15 9.03
CA VAL A 353 33.61 -5.99 7.98
C VAL A 353 33.51 -4.59 7.37
N ALA A 354 32.32 -4.17 6.96
CA ALA A 354 32.08 -2.87 6.32
C ALA A 354 32.48 -1.70 7.25
N MET A 355 32.09 -1.76 8.55
CA MET A 355 32.47 -0.75 9.54
C MET A 355 33.99 -0.73 9.79
N THR A 356 34.64 -1.88 9.80
CA THR A 356 36.12 -1.97 9.94
C THR A 356 36.82 -1.35 8.72
N ILE A 357 36.33 -1.66 7.51
CA ILE A 357 36.85 -1.04 6.27
C ILE A 357 36.65 0.48 6.35
N ALA A 358 35.48 0.96 6.77
CA ALA A 358 35.21 2.38 6.94
C ALA A 358 36.25 3.05 7.87
N ALA A 359 36.48 2.45 9.03
CA ALA A 359 37.44 2.97 10.01
C ALA A 359 38.85 3.04 9.46
N VAL A 360 39.35 1.96 8.82
CA VAL A 360 40.68 1.90 8.22
C VAL A 360 40.84 2.91 7.07
N VAL A 361 39.86 2.95 6.15
CA VAL A 361 39.88 3.87 5.00
C VAL A 361 39.83 5.32 5.48
N SER A 362 38.98 5.64 6.43
CA SER A 362 38.89 6.99 7.03
C SER A 362 40.20 7.38 7.69
N ALA A 363 40.81 6.50 8.49
CA ALA A 363 42.10 6.77 9.14
C ALA A 363 43.22 7.02 8.12
N VAL A 364 43.30 6.20 7.06
CA VAL A 364 44.31 6.37 5.99
C VAL A 364 44.09 7.68 5.22
N LEU A 365 42.87 8.06 4.90
CA LEU A 365 42.57 9.30 4.19
C LEU A 365 42.91 10.53 5.04
N LEU A 366 42.49 10.54 6.31
CA LEU A 366 42.82 11.61 7.25
C LEU A 366 44.35 11.74 7.46
N ALA A 367 45.07 10.61 7.58
CA ALA A 367 46.54 10.61 7.67
C ALA A 367 47.25 11.17 6.41
N ARG A 368 46.57 11.14 5.26
CA ARG A 368 47.03 11.74 4.01
C ARG A 368 46.63 13.22 3.84
N GLY A 369 46.02 13.85 4.87
CA GLY A 369 45.65 15.24 4.87
C GLY A 369 44.26 15.54 4.30
N VAL A 370 43.45 14.51 4.03
CA VAL A 370 42.05 14.71 3.67
C VAL A 370 41.29 15.27 4.87
N THR A 371 40.58 16.34 4.71
CA THR A 371 39.76 16.94 5.78
C THR A 371 38.50 16.11 6.06
N ILE A 372 37.95 16.26 7.26
CA ILE A 372 36.70 15.55 7.63
C ILE A 372 35.53 15.90 6.72
N GLY A 373 35.45 17.15 6.25
CA GLY A 373 34.41 17.58 5.30
C GLY A 373 34.56 16.89 3.93
N GLU A 374 35.80 16.79 3.43
CA GLU A 374 36.11 16.04 2.20
C GLU A 374 35.81 14.55 2.35
N LEU A 375 36.08 13.96 3.52
CA LEU A 375 35.73 12.56 3.81
C LEU A 375 34.23 12.34 3.72
N PHE A 376 33.42 13.25 4.23
CA PHE A 376 31.94 13.18 4.10
C PHE A 376 31.52 13.31 2.65
N ALA A 377 32.12 14.22 1.87
CA ALA A 377 31.85 14.33 0.45
C ALA A 377 32.23 13.07 -0.32
N ILE A 378 33.39 12.46 -0.06
CA ILE A 378 33.83 11.20 -0.65
C ILE A 378 32.80 10.09 -0.36
N CYS A 379 32.34 10.00 0.90
CA CYS A 379 31.35 9.04 1.30
C CYS A 379 29.99 9.29 0.60
N GLY A 380 29.60 10.55 0.44
CA GLY A 380 28.43 10.97 -0.33
C GLY A 380 28.54 10.59 -1.81
N PHE A 381 29.66 10.92 -2.48
CA PHE A 381 29.89 10.53 -3.88
C PHE A 381 29.92 9.02 -4.07
N ALA A 382 30.49 8.25 -3.13
CA ALA A 382 30.48 6.79 -3.15
C ALA A 382 29.08 6.21 -2.93
N THR A 383 28.14 6.96 -2.35
CA THR A 383 26.75 6.54 -2.17
C THR A 383 25.89 6.75 -3.45
N LEU A 384 26.27 7.65 -4.37
CA LEU A 384 25.55 7.85 -5.63
C LEU A 384 25.47 6.58 -6.50
N PRO A 385 26.56 5.83 -6.74
CA PRO A 385 26.49 4.53 -7.40
C PRO A 385 25.54 3.54 -6.70
N VAL A 386 25.49 3.53 -5.36
CA VAL A 386 24.56 2.68 -4.60
C VAL A 386 23.12 3.08 -4.87
N SER A 387 22.83 4.38 -4.97
CA SER A 387 21.51 4.89 -5.32
C SER A 387 21.12 4.46 -6.74
N VAL A 388 22.01 4.60 -7.72
CA VAL A 388 21.75 4.19 -9.11
C VAL A 388 21.56 2.68 -9.21
N LEU A 389 22.42 1.89 -8.55
CA LEU A 389 22.33 0.43 -8.55
C LEU A 389 21.03 -0.05 -7.89
N SER A 390 20.66 0.53 -6.75
CA SER A 390 19.41 0.20 -6.08
C SER A 390 18.19 0.58 -6.94
N ALA A 391 18.22 1.73 -7.63
CA ALA A 391 17.19 2.12 -8.59
C ALA A 391 17.09 1.14 -9.77
N TRP A 392 18.24 0.66 -10.27
CA TRP A 392 18.26 -0.33 -11.35
C TRP A 392 17.72 -1.70 -10.89
N VAL A 393 18.11 -2.17 -9.71
CA VAL A 393 17.60 -3.42 -9.12
C VAL A 393 16.11 -3.33 -8.89
N LEU A 394 15.63 -2.21 -8.36
CA LEU A 394 14.24 -1.97 -8.01
C LEU A 394 13.42 -1.32 -9.16
N ARG A 395 13.97 -1.26 -10.39
CA ARG A 395 13.33 -0.55 -11.51
C ARG A 395 11.88 -0.95 -11.74
N ARG A 396 11.53 -2.22 -11.61
CA ARG A 396 10.14 -2.70 -11.76
C ARG A 396 9.22 -2.10 -10.70
N GLN A 397 9.64 -2.12 -9.43
CA GLN A 397 8.86 -1.55 -8.33
C GLN A 397 8.71 -0.03 -8.48
N LEU A 398 9.78 0.67 -8.86
CA LEU A 398 9.75 2.11 -9.12
C LEU A 398 8.83 2.46 -10.28
N THR A 399 8.91 1.73 -11.39
CA THR A 399 8.04 1.97 -12.54
C THR A 399 6.58 1.67 -12.20
N LYS A 400 6.30 0.62 -11.43
CA LYS A 400 4.96 0.32 -10.92
C LYS A 400 4.40 1.50 -10.10
N GLN A 401 5.23 2.17 -9.30
CA GLN A 401 4.82 3.33 -8.51
C GLN A 401 4.60 4.58 -9.33
N VAL A 402 5.53 4.90 -10.24
CA VAL A 402 5.36 6.02 -11.17
C VAL A 402 4.07 5.81 -11.97
N MET A 403 3.83 4.60 -12.48
CA MET A 403 2.60 4.25 -13.17
C MET A 403 1.36 4.44 -12.29
N ARG A 404 1.41 3.99 -11.03
CA ARG A 404 0.33 4.18 -10.05
C ARG A 404 0.04 5.67 -9.81
N LEU A 405 1.09 6.48 -9.66
CA LEU A 405 0.95 7.93 -9.50
C LEU A 405 0.33 8.58 -10.74
N VAL A 406 0.86 8.29 -11.92
CA VAL A 406 0.37 8.81 -13.20
C VAL A 406 -1.10 8.43 -13.42
N LEU A 407 -1.45 7.15 -13.21
CA LEU A 407 -2.84 6.69 -13.37
C LEU A 407 -3.77 7.33 -12.32
N ARG A 408 -3.32 7.53 -11.08
CA ARG A 408 -4.10 8.26 -10.05
C ARG A 408 -4.33 9.71 -10.41
N LEU A 409 -3.33 10.40 -10.93
CA LEU A 409 -3.44 11.80 -11.34
C LEU A 409 -4.34 11.97 -12.56
N LEU A 410 -4.13 11.15 -13.60
CA LEU A 410 -4.88 11.24 -14.85
C LEU A 410 -6.31 10.73 -14.71
N TYR A 411 -6.50 9.54 -14.15
CA TYR A 411 -7.79 8.85 -14.12
C TYR A 411 -8.47 8.86 -12.75
N ARG A 412 -7.87 9.49 -11.75
CA ARG A 412 -8.41 9.53 -10.37
C ARG A 412 -8.82 8.15 -9.88
N VAL A 413 -7.94 7.17 -10.10
CA VAL A 413 -8.22 5.76 -9.83
C VAL A 413 -8.52 5.56 -8.34
N ARG A 414 -9.66 4.93 -8.06
CA ARG A 414 -10.05 4.45 -6.74
C ARG A 414 -9.95 2.94 -6.70
N VAL A 415 -9.46 2.40 -5.59
CA VAL A 415 -9.41 0.95 -5.35
C VAL A 415 -10.22 0.66 -4.11
N GLU A 416 -11.18 -0.25 -4.23
CA GLU A 416 -12.06 -0.70 -3.16
C GLU A 416 -11.84 -2.19 -2.92
N GLY A 417 -11.77 -2.64 -1.66
CA GLY A 417 -11.60 -4.05 -1.30
C GLY A 417 -10.19 -4.59 -1.50
N ILE A 418 -9.14 -3.76 -1.39
CA ILE A 418 -7.74 -4.20 -1.59
C ILE A 418 -7.31 -5.27 -0.58
N GLU A 419 -7.92 -5.29 0.61
CA GLU A 419 -7.75 -6.28 1.66
C GLU A 419 -8.11 -7.70 1.19
N HIS A 420 -9.09 -7.84 0.31
CA HIS A 420 -9.49 -9.14 -0.25
C HIS A 420 -8.39 -9.72 -1.14
N ALA A 421 -7.69 -8.87 -1.91
CA ALA A 421 -6.55 -9.32 -2.69
C ALA A 421 -5.37 -9.69 -1.79
N ARG A 422 -5.06 -8.88 -0.76
CA ARG A 422 -3.96 -9.16 0.16
C ARG A 422 -4.14 -10.48 0.91
N GLY A 423 -5.35 -10.74 1.42
CA GLY A 423 -5.66 -11.99 2.14
C GLY A 423 -5.65 -13.24 1.27
N ALA A 424 -5.78 -13.12 -0.06
CA ALA A 424 -5.77 -14.24 -0.99
C ALA A 424 -4.38 -14.54 -1.59
N LEU A 425 -3.48 -13.55 -1.62
CA LEU A 425 -2.14 -13.70 -2.16
C LEU A 425 -1.21 -14.41 -1.16
N PRO A 426 -0.14 -15.09 -1.63
CA PRO A 426 0.30 -15.18 -3.03
C PRO A 426 -0.37 -16.29 -3.87
N HIS A 427 -1.32 -17.04 -3.37
CA HIS A 427 -1.91 -18.21 -4.03
C HIS A 427 -3.34 -17.93 -4.51
N ALA A 428 -3.48 -17.13 -5.57
CA ALA A 428 -4.78 -16.71 -6.08
C ALA A 428 -4.86 -16.69 -7.63
N VAL A 429 -6.04 -16.96 -8.15
CA VAL A 429 -6.41 -16.69 -9.55
C VAL A 429 -7.25 -15.43 -9.59
N ILE A 430 -6.68 -14.35 -10.12
CA ILE A 430 -7.34 -13.06 -10.21
C ILE A 430 -8.01 -12.95 -11.58
N VAL A 431 -9.29 -12.62 -11.59
CA VAL A 431 -10.11 -12.54 -12.80
C VAL A 431 -10.75 -11.16 -12.89
N ALA A 432 -10.69 -10.54 -14.07
CA ALA A 432 -11.29 -9.23 -14.29
C ALA A 432 -12.07 -9.17 -15.61
N ASN A 433 -13.03 -8.24 -15.69
CA ASN A 433 -13.65 -7.86 -16.97
C ASN A 433 -12.64 -7.09 -17.84
N HIS A 434 -12.82 -7.17 -19.17
CA HIS A 434 -11.88 -6.59 -20.12
C HIS A 434 -12.55 -5.53 -21.00
N ALA A 435 -12.43 -4.26 -20.62
CA ALA A 435 -13.09 -3.13 -21.26
C ALA A 435 -12.15 -2.20 -22.05
N SER A 436 -10.84 -2.21 -21.72
CA SER A 436 -9.86 -1.28 -22.27
C SER A 436 -8.45 -1.89 -22.32
N PHE A 437 -7.59 -1.38 -23.18
CA PHE A 437 -6.15 -1.69 -23.15
C PHE A 437 -5.47 -1.23 -21.85
N LEU A 438 -6.09 -0.30 -21.10
CA LEU A 438 -5.59 0.13 -19.79
C LEU A 438 -5.79 -0.90 -18.68
N ASP A 439 -6.65 -1.90 -18.85
CA ASP A 439 -7.02 -2.83 -17.78
C ASP A 439 -5.81 -3.58 -17.22
N GLY A 440 -4.91 -4.04 -18.09
CA GLY A 440 -3.66 -4.68 -17.68
C GLY A 440 -2.76 -3.75 -16.88
N LEU A 441 -2.59 -2.49 -17.33
CA LEU A 441 -1.80 -1.47 -16.63
C LEU A 441 -2.40 -1.13 -15.26
N LEU A 442 -3.72 -1.02 -15.18
CA LEU A 442 -4.45 -0.75 -13.93
C LEU A 442 -4.23 -1.88 -12.92
N LEU A 443 -4.44 -3.13 -13.33
CA LEU A 443 -4.23 -4.28 -12.45
C LEU A 443 -2.76 -4.41 -12.04
N GLY A 444 -1.82 -4.27 -12.98
CA GLY A 444 -0.39 -4.33 -12.71
C GLY A 444 0.10 -3.23 -11.76
N ALA A 445 -0.47 -2.01 -11.86
CA ALA A 445 -0.09 -0.89 -11.01
C ALA A 445 -0.71 -0.97 -9.60
N PHE A 446 -1.96 -1.42 -9.47
CA PHE A 446 -2.72 -1.26 -8.22
C PHE A 446 -2.87 -2.53 -7.39
N LEU A 447 -2.76 -3.73 -8.00
CA LEU A 447 -2.80 -4.96 -7.21
C LEU A 447 -1.49 -5.18 -6.44
N PRO A 448 -1.58 -5.76 -5.22
CA PRO A 448 -0.40 -6.12 -4.44
C PRO A 448 0.32 -7.32 -5.04
N GLY A 449 1.56 -7.52 -4.63
CA GLY A 449 2.41 -8.61 -5.11
C GLY A 449 2.85 -8.43 -6.57
N ASP A 450 3.26 -9.54 -7.16
CA ASP A 450 3.79 -9.60 -8.54
C ASP A 450 3.14 -10.76 -9.31
N PRO A 451 1.80 -10.71 -9.52
CA PRO A 451 1.06 -11.78 -10.18
C PRO A 451 1.48 -11.95 -11.64
N ILE A 452 1.38 -13.18 -12.15
CA ILE A 452 1.70 -13.50 -13.53
C ILE A 452 0.51 -13.18 -14.42
N PHE A 453 0.71 -12.33 -15.41
CA PHE A 453 -0.31 -11.97 -16.40
C PHE A 453 -0.39 -12.99 -17.52
N ALA A 454 -1.56 -13.58 -17.71
CA ALA A 454 -1.86 -14.35 -18.91
C ALA A 454 -2.11 -13.40 -20.08
N VAL A 455 -1.19 -13.34 -21.03
CA VAL A 455 -1.23 -12.42 -22.17
C VAL A 455 -1.27 -13.19 -23.48
N ASP A 456 -2.16 -12.79 -24.38
CA ASP A 456 -2.25 -13.40 -25.73
C ASP A 456 -0.88 -13.35 -26.43
N THR A 457 -0.46 -14.48 -27.00
CA THR A 457 0.82 -14.63 -27.72
C THR A 457 1.01 -13.58 -28.80
N GLN A 458 -0.06 -13.15 -29.49
CA GLN A 458 -0.01 -12.12 -30.50
C GLN A 458 0.40 -10.74 -29.96
N MET A 459 0.21 -10.49 -28.66
CA MET A 459 0.59 -9.21 -28.03
C MET A 459 2.10 -9.08 -27.83
N PHE A 460 2.83 -10.19 -27.74
CA PHE A 460 4.28 -10.17 -27.57
C PHE A 460 5.01 -9.62 -28.81
N GLY A 461 4.40 -9.72 -30.01
CA GLY A 461 4.93 -9.13 -31.23
C GLY A 461 4.60 -7.64 -31.44
N LYS A 462 3.82 -7.02 -30.57
CA LYS A 462 3.41 -5.61 -30.72
C LYS A 462 4.39 -4.69 -29.99
N TRP A 463 5.06 -3.80 -30.72
CA TRP A 463 6.03 -2.86 -30.19
C TRP A 463 5.48 -1.96 -29.07
N TRP A 464 4.22 -1.54 -29.17
CA TRP A 464 3.56 -0.70 -28.17
C TRP A 464 3.18 -1.46 -26.88
N ALA A 465 3.12 -2.79 -26.92
CA ALA A 465 2.87 -3.62 -25.73
C ALA A 465 4.15 -3.92 -24.95
N GLN A 466 5.33 -3.82 -25.56
CA GLN A 466 6.62 -4.14 -24.94
C GLN A 466 6.89 -3.36 -23.64
N PRO A 467 6.61 -2.04 -23.51
CA PRO A 467 6.80 -1.34 -22.25
C PRO A 467 5.97 -1.94 -21.10
N PHE A 468 4.74 -2.36 -21.38
CA PHE A 468 3.90 -3.05 -20.40
C PHE A 468 4.44 -4.45 -20.06
N LEU A 469 4.76 -5.23 -21.08
CA LEU A 469 5.26 -6.60 -20.92
C LEU A 469 6.58 -6.65 -20.11
N SER A 470 7.41 -5.62 -20.24
CA SER A 470 8.66 -5.50 -19.45
C SER A 470 8.43 -5.18 -17.96
N LEU A 471 7.27 -4.62 -17.62
CA LEU A 471 6.92 -4.20 -16.26
C LEU A 471 6.26 -5.31 -15.43
N VAL A 472 5.60 -6.27 -16.09
CA VAL A 472 4.85 -7.35 -15.45
C VAL A 472 5.49 -8.70 -15.75
N HIS A 473 5.23 -9.69 -14.91
CA HIS A 473 5.53 -11.08 -15.25
C HIS A 473 4.45 -11.56 -16.24
N ALA A 474 4.73 -11.46 -17.53
CA ALA A 474 3.80 -11.88 -18.58
C ALA A 474 4.12 -13.30 -19.04
N ALA A 475 3.13 -14.19 -19.00
CA ALA A 475 3.17 -15.53 -19.58
C ALA A 475 2.36 -15.56 -20.87
N PRO A 476 2.94 -16.03 -22.01
CA PRO A 476 2.21 -16.17 -23.24
C PRO A 476 1.14 -17.27 -23.11
N VAL A 477 -0.09 -16.91 -23.40
CA VAL A 477 -1.24 -17.81 -23.36
C VAL A 477 -1.95 -17.76 -24.71
N ASP A 478 -2.09 -18.92 -25.34
CA ASP A 478 -2.96 -19.08 -26.49
C ASP A 478 -4.30 -19.68 -26.01
N PRO A 479 -5.42 -18.95 -26.16
CA PRO A 479 -6.73 -19.44 -25.72
C PRO A 479 -7.17 -20.73 -26.43
N THR A 480 -6.55 -21.06 -27.58
CA THR A 480 -6.87 -22.24 -28.35
C THR A 480 -5.99 -23.46 -27.98
N ASN A 481 -4.88 -23.22 -27.25
CA ASN A 481 -3.93 -24.27 -26.89
C ASN A 481 -4.08 -24.68 -25.41
N PRO A 482 -4.55 -25.93 -25.13
CA PRO A 482 -4.69 -26.43 -23.77
C PRO A 482 -3.37 -26.49 -22.96
N LEU A 483 -2.21 -26.52 -23.64
CA LEU A 483 -0.91 -26.56 -22.98
C LEU A 483 -0.59 -25.24 -22.26
N SER A 484 -1.11 -24.12 -22.75
CA SER A 484 -0.96 -22.80 -22.12
C SER A 484 -1.51 -22.77 -20.69
N ILE A 485 -2.60 -23.52 -20.42
CA ILE A 485 -3.21 -23.64 -19.08
C ILE A 485 -2.28 -24.37 -18.11
N ARG A 486 -1.53 -25.39 -18.60
CA ARG A 486 -0.59 -26.16 -17.75
C ARG A 486 0.54 -25.29 -17.19
N THR A 487 1.03 -24.32 -17.96
CA THR A 487 2.06 -23.37 -17.50
C THR A 487 1.53 -22.51 -16.36
N MET A 488 0.29 -22.03 -16.49
CA MET A 488 -0.35 -21.24 -15.42
C MET A 488 -0.64 -22.09 -14.17
N ILE A 489 -1.08 -23.34 -14.33
CA ILE A 489 -1.28 -24.28 -13.22
C ILE A 489 0.03 -24.46 -12.45
N ARG A 490 1.13 -24.79 -13.12
CA ARG A 490 2.44 -24.95 -12.48
C ARG A 490 2.91 -23.71 -11.75
N ALA A 491 2.66 -22.52 -12.31
CA ALA A 491 3.02 -21.25 -11.68
C ALA A 491 2.22 -21.03 -10.38
N VAL A 492 0.92 -21.34 -10.39
CA VAL A 492 0.07 -21.20 -9.19
C VAL A 492 0.39 -22.29 -8.16
N GLU A 493 0.63 -23.54 -8.57
CA GLU A 493 1.12 -24.62 -7.69
C GLU A 493 2.45 -24.27 -7.04
N GLY A 494 3.32 -23.50 -7.74
CA GLY A 494 4.58 -22.96 -7.23
C GLY A 494 4.42 -21.75 -6.30
N GLY A 495 3.20 -21.41 -5.88
CA GLY A 495 2.92 -20.32 -4.93
C GLY A 495 2.82 -18.94 -5.56
N SER A 496 2.69 -18.82 -6.90
CA SER A 496 2.46 -17.54 -7.58
C SER A 496 0.97 -17.31 -7.80
N SER A 497 0.55 -16.05 -7.82
CA SER A 497 -0.79 -15.67 -8.28
C SER A 497 -0.80 -15.39 -9.78
N CYS A 498 -1.95 -15.53 -10.44
CA CYS A 498 -2.08 -15.17 -11.84
C CYS A 498 -3.28 -14.25 -12.08
N ILE A 499 -3.16 -13.42 -13.13
CA ILE A 499 -4.23 -12.53 -13.62
C ILE A 499 -4.66 -13.00 -14.99
N ILE A 500 -5.95 -13.22 -15.17
CA ILE A 500 -6.52 -13.70 -16.42
C ILE A 500 -7.81 -12.93 -16.72
N PHE A 501 -7.95 -12.49 -17.97
CA PHE A 501 -9.19 -11.95 -18.50
C PHE A 501 -10.00 -13.09 -19.15
N PRO A 502 -11.07 -13.59 -18.53
CA PRO A 502 -11.76 -14.79 -19.01
C PRO A 502 -12.53 -14.57 -20.30
N GLU A 503 -12.74 -13.33 -20.72
CA GLU A 503 -13.35 -12.97 -21.99
C GLU A 503 -12.39 -13.17 -23.19
N GLY A 504 -11.07 -13.28 -22.93
CA GLY A 504 -10.02 -13.45 -23.90
C GLY A 504 -9.81 -12.27 -24.86
N ARG A 505 -10.69 -11.29 -24.85
CA ARG A 505 -10.65 -10.10 -25.72
C ARG A 505 -11.35 -8.91 -25.06
N ILE A 506 -10.91 -7.70 -25.40
CA ILE A 506 -11.59 -6.47 -25.01
C ILE A 506 -13.01 -6.45 -25.56
N THR A 507 -14.01 -6.14 -24.72
CA THR A 507 -15.41 -6.06 -25.15
C THR A 507 -15.60 -4.96 -26.20
N THR A 508 -16.45 -5.27 -27.20
CA THR A 508 -16.88 -4.30 -28.23
C THR A 508 -18.34 -3.88 -28.02
N THR A 509 -19.04 -4.51 -27.10
CA THR A 509 -20.46 -4.25 -26.80
C THR A 509 -20.69 -3.58 -25.46
N GLY A 510 -19.73 -3.67 -24.54
CA GLY A 510 -19.88 -3.25 -23.13
C GLY A 510 -20.52 -4.33 -22.24
N SER A 511 -21.07 -5.38 -22.83
CA SER A 511 -21.65 -6.52 -22.11
C SER A 511 -20.61 -7.61 -21.89
N LEU A 512 -20.84 -8.48 -20.91
CA LEU A 512 -20.06 -9.68 -20.68
C LEU A 512 -20.10 -10.57 -21.93
N ARG A 513 -18.94 -10.94 -22.42
CA ARG A 513 -18.79 -11.82 -23.58
C ARG A 513 -18.73 -13.29 -23.15
N LYS A 514 -18.44 -14.18 -24.12
CA LYS A 514 -18.18 -15.60 -23.82
C LYS A 514 -17.04 -15.69 -22.81
N VAL A 515 -17.33 -16.36 -21.70
CA VAL A 515 -16.35 -16.68 -20.65
C VAL A 515 -15.67 -18.00 -21.01
N TYR A 516 -14.34 -18.01 -21.02
CA TYR A 516 -13.54 -19.22 -21.22
C TYR A 516 -13.31 -19.96 -19.88
N GLU A 517 -13.20 -21.28 -19.95
CA GLU A 517 -13.11 -22.15 -18.78
C GLU A 517 -11.75 -22.13 -18.07
N GLY A 518 -10.68 -21.65 -18.74
CA GLY A 518 -9.30 -21.70 -18.27
C GLY A 518 -9.10 -21.23 -16.82
N PRO A 519 -9.52 -20.01 -16.45
CA PRO A 519 -9.33 -19.50 -15.08
C PRO A 519 -10.01 -20.39 -14.02
N ALA A 520 -11.21 -20.88 -14.30
CA ALA A 520 -11.94 -21.75 -13.36
C ALA A 520 -11.26 -23.10 -13.18
N VAL A 521 -10.73 -23.68 -14.26
CA VAL A 521 -9.97 -24.95 -14.23
C VAL A 521 -8.67 -24.76 -13.45
N ILE A 522 -7.97 -23.64 -13.62
CA ILE A 522 -6.75 -23.34 -12.85
C ILE A 522 -7.10 -23.24 -11.35
N ALA A 523 -8.08 -22.42 -10.99
CA ALA A 523 -8.48 -22.18 -9.60
C ALA A 523 -8.90 -23.49 -8.91
N GLU A 524 -9.71 -24.31 -9.57
CA GLU A 524 -10.15 -25.60 -9.03
C GLU A 524 -8.98 -26.57 -8.83
N ARG A 525 -8.15 -26.76 -9.87
CA ARG A 525 -7.06 -27.76 -9.84
C ARG A 525 -5.99 -27.42 -8.81
N THR A 526 -5.66 -26.15 -8.67
CA THR A 526 -4.65 -25.66 -7.71
C THR A 526 -5.23 -25.39 -6.32
N ARG A 527 -6.56 -25.47 -6.15
CA ARG A 527 -7.28 -25.04 -4.94
C ARG A 527 -7.02 -23.58 -4.56
N ALA A 528 -6.58 -22.76 -5.51
CA ALA A 528 -6.31 -21.35 -5.32
C ALA A 528 -7.62 -20.57 -5.14
N ALA A 529 -7.54 -19.49 -4.37
CA ALA A 529 -8.66 -18.56 -4.23
C ALA A 529 -8.93 -17.84 -5.55
N LEU A 530 -10.20 -17.76 -5.97
CA LEU A 530 -10.63 -16.93 -7.08
C LEU A 530 -10.95 -15.52 -6.56
N VAL A 531 -10.23 -14.52 -7.04
CA VAL A 531 -10.43 -13.12 -6.69
C VAL A 531 -11.00 -12.39 -7.91
N MET A 532 -12.22 -11.89 -7.77
CA MET A 532 -12.88 -11.12 -8.83
C MET A 532 -12.53 -9.64 -8.71
N VAL A 533 -12.11 -9.02 -9.81
CA VAL A 533 -11.85 -7.58 -9.90
C VAL A 533 -12.75 -6.97 -10.96
N ARG A 534 -13.59 -6.03 -10.54
CA ARG A 534 -14.42 -5.25 -11.46
C ARG A 534 -13.73 -3.93 -11.79
N ILE A 535 -13.50 -3.69 -13.08
CA ILE A 535 -12.93 -2.44 -13.61
C ILE A 535 -14.08 -1.63 -14.21
N GLU A 536 -14.29 -0.41 -13.70
CA GLU A 536 -15.32 0.52 -14.13
C GLU A 536 -14.69 1.85 -14.53
N GLY A 537 -15.21 2.47 -15.59
CA GLY A 537 -14.73 3.76 -16.11
C GLY A 537 -13.65 3.64 -17.19
N ALA A 538 -12.92 2.51 -17.25
CA ALA A 538 -11.90 2.28 -18.27
C ALA A 538 -12.50 2.17 -19.69
N GLU A 539 -13.75 1.75 -19.79
CA GLU A 539 -14.55 1.66 -21.03
C GLU A 539 -14.78 3.02 -21.70
N TYR A 540 -14.72 4.12 -20.94
CA TYR A 540 -14.91 5.47 -21.49
C TYR A 540 -13.62 6.11 -21.99
N THR A 541 -12.47 5.45 -21.82
CA THR A 541 -11.18 5.97 -22.28
C THR A 541 -11.04 5.83 -23.81
N PRO A 542 -10.15 6.61 -24.45
CA PRO A 542 -9.80 6.43 -25.85
C PRO A 542 -9.24 5.03 -26.20
N PHE A 543 -8.74 4.33 -25.18
CA PHE A 543 -8.15 2.98 -25.28
C PHE A 543 -9.19 1.84 -25.27
N SER A 544 -10.48 2.17 -25.16
CA SER A 544 -11.59 1.21 -25.24
C SER A 544 -11.96 0.92 -26.70
N ARG A 545 -12.51 -0.28 -26.94
CA ARG A 545 -13.08 -0.67 -28.25
C ARG A 545 -14.57 -0.36 -28.40
N LEU A 546 -15.17 0.37 -27.45
CA LEU A 546 -16.57 0.80 -27.50
C LEU A 546 -16.79 2.06 -28.36
N ALA A 547 -16.12 2.14 -29.51
CA ALA A 547 -16.28 3.27 -30.44
C ALA A 547 -17.75 3.46 -30.82
N ASN A 548 -18.23 4.72 -30.78
CA ASN A 548 -19.59 5.14 -31.12
C ASN A 548 -20.74 4.60 -30.23
N LYS A 549 -20.44 3.79 -29.20
CA LYS A 549 -21.44 3.27 -28.25
C LYS A 549 -21.47 4.04 -26.94
N VAL A 550 -20.33 4.61 -26.56
CA VAL A 550 -20.18 5.43 -25.37
C VAL A 550 -19.43 6.72 -25.68
N ARG A 551 -19.69 7.77 -24.95
CA ARG A 551 -18.95 9.03 -25.06
C ARG A 551 -17.53 8.85 -24.51
N ARG A 552 -16.51 8.91 -25.34
CA ARG A 552 -15.12 8.85 -24.92
C ARG A 552 -14.72 10.11 -24.14
N ARG A 553 -13.96 9.91 -23.09
CA ARG A 553 -13.37 10.96 -22.23
C ARG A 553 -11.86 10.71 -22.15
N LEU A 554 -11.05 11.77 -22.21
CA LEU A 554 -9.59 11.61 -22.11
C LEU A 554 -9.20 11.05 -20.74
N PHE A 555 -9.80 11.58 -19.67
CA PHE A 555 -9.49 11.22 -18.29
C PHE A 555 -10.75 10.94 -17.46
N PRO A 556 -11.49 9.84 -17.74
CA PRO A 556 -12.62 9.45 -16.90
C PRO A 556 -12.13 9.00 -15.53
N ARG A 557 -13.01 9.03 -14.53
CA ARG A 557 -12.74 8.37 -13.24
C ARG A 557 -12.80 6.87 -13.44
N ILE A 558 -11.82 6.16 -12.88
CA ILE A 558 -11.76 4.69 -12.92
C ILE A 558 -11.88 4.15 -11.50
N CYS A 559 -12.66 3.10 -11.32
CA CYS A 559 -12.79 2.36 -10.07
C CYS A 559 -12.38 0.90 -10.29
N LEU A 560 -11.52 0.42 -9.41
CA LEU A 560 -11.16 -1.00 -9.29
C LEU A 560 -11.84 -1.54 -8.03
N ARG A 561 -12.83 -2.40 -8.18
CA ARG A 561 -13.51 -3.03 -7.06
C ARG A 561 -13.10 -4.49 -6.97
N ILE A 562 -12.47 -4.84 -5.85
CA ILE A 562 -11.98 -6.19 -5.57
C ILE A 562 -12.98 -6.84 -4.63
N LEU A 563 -13.54 -7.96 -5.07
CA LEU A 563 -14.55 -8.69 -4.32
C LEU A 563 -13.92 -9.73 -3.39
N PRO A 564 -14.63 -10.18 -2.34
CA PRO A 564 -14.17 -11.23 -1.46
C PRO A 564 -13.77 -12.49 -2.23
N PRO A 565 -12.67 -13.16 -1.84
CA PRO A 565 -12.20 -14.36 -2.52
C PRO A 565 -13.21 -15.49 -2.42
N ARG A 566 -13.35 -16.27 -3.50
CA ARG A 566 -14.25 -17.42 -3.60
C ARG A 566 -13.44 -18.67 -3.95
N ARG A 567 -13.98 -19.83 -3.61
CA ARG A 567 -13.46 -21.12 -4.09
C ARG A 567 -14.43 -21.68 -5.10
N LEU A 568 -13.92 -22.06 -6.28
CA LEU A 568 -14.70 -22.74 -7.29
C LEU A 568 -14.48 -24.24 -7.20
N SER A 569 -15.57 -25.00 -7.22
CA SER A 569 -15.55 -26.46 -7.34
C SER A 569 -16.66 -26.91 -8.28
N ALA A 570 -16.38 -27.88 -9.13
CA ALA A 570 -17.42 -28.53 -9.91
C ALA A 570 -18.24 -29.49 -9.00
N PRO A 571 -19.53 -29.69 -9.30
CA PRO A 571 -20.31 -30.75 -8.64
C PRO A 571 -19.62 -32.12 -8.71
N GLU A 572 -19.78 -32.92 -7.66
CA GLU A 572 -19.23 -34.28 -7.60
C GLU A 572 -19.81 -35.15 -8.70
N GLY A 573 -19.04 -36.13 -9.16
CA GLY A 573 -19.45 -37.06 -10.22
C GLY A 573 -19.30 -36.58 -11.65
N LEU A 574 -19.03 -35.27 -11.88
CA LEU A 574 -18.79 -34.74 -13.22
C LEU A 574 -17.34 -34.98 -13.66
N THR A 575 -17.16 -35.46 -14.90
CA THR A 575 -15.85 -35.71 -15.47
C THR A 575 -15.67 -35.05 -16.83
N GLY A 576 -14.43 -34.89 -17.25
CA GLY A 576 -14.06 -34.43 -18.60
C GLY A 576 -14.74 -33.13 -19.03
N ARG A 577 -15.46 -33.20 -20.14
CA ARG A 577 -16.13 -32.02 -20.76
C ARG A 577 -17.24 -31.47 -19.88
N GLN A 578 -18.01 -32.34 -19.21
CA GLN A 578 -19.13 -31.87 -18.37
C GLN A 578 -18.63 -31.06 -17.19
N ARG A 579 -17.55 -31.50 -16.53
CA ARG A 579 -16.89 -30.77 -15.45
C ARG A 579 -16.43 -29.37 -15.89
N ARG A 580 -15.77 -29.29 -17.07
CA ARG A 580 -15.33 -27.96 -17.60
C ARG A 580 -16.50 -27.04 -17.92
N ILE A 581 -17.61 -27.56 -18.44
CA ILE A 581 -18.82 -26.76 -18.71
C ILE A 581 -19.40 -26.23 -17.39
N ALA A 582 -19.47 -27.04 -16.34
CA ALA A 582 -19.94 -26.61 -15.03
C ALA A 582 -19.07 -25.50 -14.44
N LEU A 583 -17.74 -25.67 -14.46
CA LEU A 583 -16.79 -24.65 -14.01
C LEU A 583 -16.90 -23.33 -14.78
N ARG A 584 -17.08 -23.40 -16.11
CA ARG A 584 -17.29 -22.23 -16.95
C ARG A 584 -18.58 -21.51 -16.58
N ARG A 585 -19.67 -22.23 -16.30
CA ARG A 585 -20.94 -21.64 -15.85
C ARG A 585 -20.76 -20.97 -14.50
N ALA A 586 -20.16 -21.65 -13.54
CA ALA A 586 -19.90 -21.08 -12.21
C ALA A 586 -19.04 -19.79 -12.30
N LEU A 587 -18.02 -19.76 -13.14
CA LEU A 587 -17.23 -18.55 -13.36
C LEU A 587 -18.05 -17.44 -14.03
N ALA A 588 -18.89 -17.76 -15.00
CA ALA A 588 -19.76 -16.78 -15.66
C ALA A 588 -20.77 -16.18 -14.67
N ASP A 589 -21.35 -17.02 -13.80
CA ASP A 589 -22.29 -16.58 -12.75
C ASP A 589 -21.60 -15.66 -11.74
N GLU A 590 -20.35 -15.97 -11.33
CA GLU A 590 -19.55 -15.10 -10.47
C GLU A 590 -19.25 -13.76 -11.17
N MET A 591 -18.96 -13.75 -12.47
CA MET A 591 -18.74 -12.50 -13.22
C MET A 591 -20.02 -11.65 -13.29
N VAL A 592 -21.18 -12.27 -13.49
CA VAL A 592 -22.48 -11.57 -13.48
C VAL A 592 -22.75 -11.04 -12.08
N THR A 593 -22.57 -11.85 -11.04
CA THR A 593 -22.72 -11.45 -9.64
C THR A 593 -21.80 -10.27 -9.29
N SER A 594 -20.56 -10.28 -9.79
CA SER A 594 -19.61 -9.18 -9.61
C SER A 594 -20.09 -7.89 -10.26
N ALA A 595 -20.66 -7.97 -11.45
CA ALA A 595 -21.22 -6.82 -12.13
C ALA A 595 -22.44 -6.24 -11.39
N PHE A 596 -23.28 -7.13 -10.84
CA PHE A 596 -24.43 -6.73 -10.02
C PHE A 596 -24.00 -6.10 -8.70
N ALA A 597 -23.04 -6.70 -7.99
CA ALA A 597 -22.50 -6.17 -6.74
C ALA A 597 -21.83 -4.79 -6.91
N ALA A 598 -21.32 -4.50 -8.12
CA ALA A 598 -20.73 -3.21 -8.46
C ALA A 598 -21.76 -2.18 -8.93
N ALA A 599 -22.99 -2.62 -9.29
CA ALA A 599 -24.02 -1.70 -9.77
C ALA A 599 -24.44 -0.71 -8.66
N PRO A 600 -24.66 0.58 -9.01
CA PRO A 600 -25.12 1.56 -8.04
C PRO A 600 -26.58 1.29 -7.68
N ILE A 601 -26.82 0.68 -6.52
CA ILE A 601 -28.18 0.41 -6.01
C ILE A 601 -28.76 1.58 -5.20
N GLU A 602 -27.92 2.49 -4.74
CA GLU A 602 -28.31 3.67 -3.96
C GLU A 602 -28.69 4.86 -4.86
N THR A 603 -29.40 4.61 -5.95
CA THR A 603 -29.75 5.64 -6.94
C THR A 603 -31.23 5.55 -7.34
N THR A 604 -31.80 6.67 -7.81
CA THR A 604 -33.18 6.68 -8.36
C THR A 604 -33.16 6.33 -9.85
N LEU A 605 -34.29 5.89 -10.42
CA LEU A 605 -34.42 5.65 -11.86
C LEU A 605 -34.17 6.92 -12.69
N PHE A 606 -34.48 8.10 -12.15
CA PHE A 606 -34.21 9.36 -12.83
C PHE A 606 -32.73 9.71 -12.81
N ASP A 607 -32.03 9.46 -11.69
CA ASP A 607 -30.58 9.63 -11.63
C ASP A 607 -29.86 8.64 -12.55
N ALA A 608 -30.35 7.41 -12.65
CA ALA A 608 -29.85 6.43 -13.62
C ALA A 608 -30.02 6.90 -15.08
N LEU A 609 -31.15 7.56 -15.41
CA LEU A 609 -31.32 8.21 -16.72
C LEU A 609 -30.31 9.34 -16.95
N LEU A 610 -30.03 10.15 -15.93
CA LEU A 610 -29.02 11.22 -16.02
C LEU A 610 -27.62 10.64 -16.18
N ASP A 611 -27.29 9.54 -15.51
CA ASP A 611 -26.00 8.85 -15.67
C ASP A 611 -25.85 8.28 -17.09
N ALA A 612 -26.88 7.61 -17.60
CA ALA A 612 -26.93 7.12 -18.99
C ALA A 612 -26.74 8.25 -20.01
N ARG A 613 -27.36 9.42 -19.77
CA ARG A 613 -27.11 10.62 -20.59
C ARG A 613 -25.66 11.07 -20.58
N GLU A 614 -24.98 10.99 -19.42
CA GLU A 614 -23.57 11.32 -19.32
C GLU A 614 -22.70 10.31 -20.06
N VAL A 615 -23.03 9.03 -20.00
CA VAL A 615 -22.33 7.93 -20.63
C VAL A 615 -22.41 7.99 -22.16
N HIS A 616 -23.63 8.14 -22.67
CA HIS A 616 -23.88 8.07 -24.14
C HIS A 616 -23.83 9.42 -24.84
N GLY A 617 -24.00 10.50 -24.06
CA GLY A 617 -24.09 11.86 -24.57
C GLY A 617 -25.53 12.32 -24.78
N GLY A 618 -25.80 13.59 -24.48
CA GLY A 618 -27.17 14.15 -24.52
C GLY A 618 -27.84 14.16 -25.90
N GLY A 619 -27.08 14.08 -26.99
CA GLY A 619 -27.58 14.01 -28.37
C GLY A 619 -27.92 12.59 -28.86
N HIS A 620 -27.52 11.55 -28.10
CA HIS A 620 -27.79 10.17 -28.49
C HIS A 620 -29.31 9.88 -28.46
N VAL A 621 -29.81 9.32 -29.58
CA VAL A 621 -31.23 8.94 -29.72
C VAL A 621 -31.49 7.65 -28.97
N ILE A 622 -32.53 7.65 -28.10
CA ILE A 622 -32.88 6.50 -27.24
C ILE A 622 -34.32 6.05 -27.39
N ILE A 623 -35.16 6.88 -27.95
CA ILE A 623 -36.56 6.55 -28.24
C ILE A 623 -36.80 6.77 -29.73
N ASP A 624 -37.29 5.72 -30.39
CA ASP A 624 -37.87 5.78 -31.69
C ASP A 624 -39.29 5.21 -31.58
N ASP A 625 -40.27 5.99 -32.00
CA ASP A 625 -41.69 5.67 -31.80
C ASP A 625 -42.39 5.48 -33.15
N ILE A 626 -43.56 4.91 -33.17
CA ILE A 626 -44.43 4.66 -34.34
C ILE A 626 -44.54 5.92 -35.21
N ASP A 627 -44.53 7.10 -34.63
CA ASP A 627 -44.61 8.39 -35.33
C ASP A 627 -43.26 8.77 -36.00
N TYR A 628 -42.22 7.91 -35.98
CA TYR A 628 -40.85 8.15 -36.51
C TYR A 628 -40.25 9.49 -36.09
N LYS A 629 -40.52 9.93 -34.87
CA LYS A 629 -39.97 11.15 -34.27
C LYS A 629 -38.96 10.77 -33.18
N PRO A 630 -37.69 10.60 -33.54
CA PRO A 630 -36.65 10.16 -32.60
C PRO A 630 -36.49 11.18 -31.46
N MET A 631 -36.24 10.70 -30.24
CA MET A 631 -35.96 11.52 -29.07
C MET A 631 -34.62 11.18 -28.46
N SER A 632 -33.82 12.20 -28.23
CA SER A 632 -32.50 12.05 -27.58
C SER A 632 -32.61 12.10 -26.04
N TYR A 633 -31.55 11.68 -25.35
CA TYR A 633 -31.45 11.82 -23.87
C TYR A 633 -31.76 13.25 -23.41
N ARG A 634 -31.18 14.27 -24.06
CA ARG A 634 -31.45 15.68 -23.72
C ARG A 634 -32.93 16.01 -23.90
N GLY A 635 -33.52 15.55 -24.99
CA GLY A 635 -34.95 15.74 -25.26
C GLY A 635 -35.82 15.11 -24.18
N LEU A 636 -35.55 13.86 -23.82
CA LEU A 636 -36.28 13.14 -22.78
C LEU A 636 -36.18 13.85 -21.42
N VAL A 637 -34.93 14.17 -20.96
CA VAL A 637 -34.74 14.82 -19.65
C VAL A 637 -35.40 16.21 -19.61
N THR A 638 -35.30 16.99 -20.70
CA THR A 638 -35.96 18.31 -20.78
C THR A 638 -37.49 18.18 -20.72
N ALA A 639 -38.05 17.26 -21.49
CA ALA A 639 -39.49 17.01 -21.50
C ALA A 639 -39.97 16.50 -20.13
N SER A 640 -39.21 15.61 -19.49
CA SER A 640 -39.50 15.11 -18.14
C SER A 640 -39.57 16.23 -17.09
N TYR A 641 -38.64 17.19 -17.10
CA TYR A 641 -38.68 18.33 -16.20
C TYR A 641 -39.87 19.28 -16.51
N ALA A 642 -40.14 19.52 -17.78
CA ALA A 642 -41.25 20.40 -18.18
C ALA A 642 -42.60 19.83 -17.77
N VAL A 643 -42.88 18.57 -18.14
CA VAL A 643 -44.11 17.87 -17.83
C VAL A 643 -44.25 17.59 -16.33
N GLY A 644 -43.15 17.14 -15.70
CA GLY A 644 -43.13 16.85 -14.28
C GLY A 644 -43.45 18.07 -13.41
N ARG A 645 -42.95 19.26 -13.76
CA ARG A 645 -43.29 20.51 -13.07
C ARG A 645 -44.80 20.86 -13.19
N ALA A 646 -45.38 20.60 -14.33
CA ALA A 646 -46.83 20.85 -14.54
C ALA A 646 -47.69 19.87 -13.73
N ILE A 647 -47.33 18.58 -13.68
CA ILE A 647 -48.03 17.56 -12.89
C ILE A 647 -47.86 17.81 -11.40
N ALA A 648 -46.63 18.22 -10.97
CA ALA A 648 -46.33 18.48 -9.58
C ALA A 648 -47.17 19.59 -8.91
N LYS A 649 -47.81 20.45 -9.67
CA LYS A 649 -48.75 21.45 -9.16
C LYS A 649 -50.10 20.85 -8.71
N ARG A 650 -50.38 19.60 -9.10
CA ARG A 650 -51.64 18.91 -8.88
C ARG A 650 -51.49 17.66 -8.03
N THR A 651 -50.30 17.33 -7.64
CA THR A 651 -49.95 16.09 -6.96
C THR A 651 -48.94 16.33 -5.86
N GLU A 652 -48.95 15.52 -4.82
CA GLU A 652 -48.02 15.57 -3.71
C GLU A 652 -46.76 14.68 -3.96
N ARG A 653 -45.76 14.86 -3.11
CA ARG A 653 -44.56 14.00 -3.16
C ARG A 653 -44.94 12.58 -2.73
N LEU A 654 -44.38 11.55 -3.43
CA LEU A 654 -44.67 10.12 -3.25
C LEU A 654 -46.10 9.71 -3.56
N GLU A 655 -46.95 10.63 -4.04
CA GLU A 655 -48.29 10.27 -4.50
C GLU A 655 -48.23 9.32 -5.70
N ARG A 656 -49.13 8.33 -5.69
CA ARG A 656 -49.24 7.32 -6.75
C ARG A 656 -50.13 7.88 -7.84
N VAL A 657 -49.59 8.11 -9.01
CA VAL A 657 -50.26 8.69 -10.16
C VAL A 657 -50.50 7.60 -11.21
N GLY A 658 -51.76 7.36 -11.54
CA GLY A 658 -52.14 6.40 -12.57
C GLY A 658 -51.64 6.83 -13.96
N VAL A 659 -51.04 5.92 -14.71
CA VAL A 659 -50.59 6.14 -16.08
C VAL A 659 -51.31 5.17 -16.98
N LEU A 660 -52.27 5.69 -17.73
CA LEU A 660 -53.10 4.95 -18.71
C LEU A 660 -52.73 5.40 -20.11
N LEU A 661 -51.60 4.88 -20.61
CA LEU A 661 -51.01 5.27 -21.89
C LEU A 661 -50.53 4.03 -22.66
N PRO A 662 -50.49 4.09 -24.00
CA PRO A 662 -49.90 3.05 -24.81
C PRO A 662 -48.38 3.09 -24.69
N THR A 663 -47.69 2.03 -25.16
CA THR A 663 -46.21 2.05 -25.33
C THR A 663 -45.86 3.10 -26.38
N SER A 664 -45.43 4.27 -25.89
CA SER A 664 -45.18 5.45 -26.72
C SER A 664 -44.16 6.39 -26.06
N ARG A 665 -43.62 7.30 -26.86
CA ARG A 665 -42.79 8.40 -26.36
C ARG A 665 -43.47 9.19 -25.23
N GLY A 666 -44.77 9.42 -25.33
CA GLY A 666 -45.58 10.11 -24.31
C GLY A 666 -45.58 9.37 -22.97
N ALA A 667 -45.71 8.06 -22.99
CA ALA A 667 -45.65 7.22 -21.79
C ALA A 667 -44.28 7.28 -21.11
N VAL A 668 -43.17 7.19 -21.88
CA VAL A 668 -41.80 7.27 -21.34
C VAL A 668 -41.54 8.66 -20.74
N VAL A 669 -41.93 9.74 -21.43
CA VAL A 669 -41.80 11.11 -20.90
C VAL A 669 -42.60 11.27 -19.62
N THR A 670 -43.86 10.76 -19.55
CA THR A 670 -44.71 10.83 -18.37
C THR A 670 -44.09 10.04 -17.20
N PHE A 671 -43.60 8.84 -17.45
CA PHE A 671 -42.92 8.02 -16.45
C PHE A 671 -41.73 8.77 -15.81
N PHE A 672 -40.80 9.25 -16.63
CA PHE A 672 -39.67 9.99 -16.12
C PHE A 672 -39.98 11.38 -15.60
N ALA A 673 -41.11 11.99 -16.02
CA ALA A 673 -41.62 13.25 -15.45
C ALA A 673 -42.05 13.06 -13.99
N LEU A 674 -42.78 11.98 -13.70
CA LEU A 674 -43.17 11.60 -12.35
C LEU A 674 -41.93 11.28 -11.49
N GLN A 675 -41.00 10.50 -12.01
CA GLN A 675 -39.73 10.19 -11.33
C GLN A 675 -38.89 11.44 -11.01
N ALA A 676 -38.77 12.37 -11.96
CA ALA A 676 -38.02 13.63 -11.79
C ALA A 676 -38.56 14.52 -10.67
N THR A 677 -39.83 14.33 -10.30
CA THR A 677 -40.54 15.14 -9.30
C THR A 677 -40.96 14.35 -8.06
N ALA A 678 -40.40 13.13 -7.90
CA ALA A 678 -40.68 12.23 -6.78
C ALA A 678 -42.17 11.84 -6.63
N ARG A 679 -42.82 11.55 -7.73
CA ARG A 679 -44.15 10.91 -7.79
C ARG A 679 -43.98 9.48 -8.24
N VAL A 680 -44.92 8.60 -7.84
CA VAL A 680 -44.84 7.17 -8.14
C VAL A 680 -45.78 6.83 -9.30
N PRO A 681 -45.26 6.54 -10.51
CA PRO A 681 -46.12 6.09 -11.61
C PRO A 681 -46.77 4.73 -11.28
N ALA A 682 -48.08 4.64 -11.38
CA ALA A 682 -48.85 3.41 -11.28
C ALA A 682 -49.36 3.03 -12.69
N MET A 683 -48.79 1.96 -13.26
CA MET A 683 -48.99 1.59 -14.66
C MET A 683 -50.30 0.82 -14.84
N LEU A 684 -51.37 1.50 -15.31
CA LEU A 684 -52.70 0.90 -15.54
C LEU A 684 -52.75 0.15 -16.88
N ASN A 685 -53.23 -1.07 -16.85
CA ASN A 685 -53.40 -1.87 -18.07
C ASN A 685 -54.76 -1.55 -18.69
N PHE A 686 -54.75 -0.97 -19.87
CA PHE A 686 -55.97 -0.57 -20.62
C PHE A 686 -56.77 -1.75 -21.19
N SER A 687 -56.20 -2.96 -21.24
CA SER A 687 -56.87 -4.14 -21.79
C SER A 687 -57.70 -4.93 -20.76
N THR A 688 -57.64 -4.59 -19.48
CA THR A 688 -58.28 -5.37 -18.39
C THR A 688 -59.74 -5.01 -18.09
N GLY A 689 -60.30 -4.00 -18.78
CA GLY A 689 -61.65 -3.54 -18.59
C GLY A 689 -61.88 -2.61 -17.37
N PRO A 690 -63.06 -1.95 -17.29
CA PRO A 690 -63.30 -0.91 -16.30
C PRO A 690 -63.27 -1.38 -14.84
N ALA A 691 -63.84 -2.54 -14.54
CA ALA A 691 -63.88 -3.07 -13.17
C ALA A 691 -62.48 -3.34 -12.60
N SER A 692 -61.59 -3.96 -13.40
CA SER A 692 -60.23 -4.24 -12.99
C SER A 692 -59.39 -2.97 -12.84
N ALA A 693 -59.57 -1.98 -13.72
CA ALA A 693 -58.86 -0.71 -13.62
C ALA A 693 -59.28 0.09 -12.37
N LEU A 694 -60.60 0.08 -12.03
CA LEU A 694 -61.11 0.69 -10.79
C LEU A 694 -60.57 -0.03 -9.55
N ALA A 695 -60.50 -1.36 -9.57
CA ALA A 695 -59.92 -2.12 -8.48
C ALA A 695 -58.43 -1.79 -8.31
N ALA A 696 -57.67 -1.64 -9.41
CA ALA A 696 -56.27 -1.23 -9.38
C ALA A 696 -56.10 0.19 -8.80
N CYS A 697 -56.94 1.13 -9.18
CA CYS A 697 -56.93 2.49 -8.63
C CYS A 697 -57.19 2.50 -7.11
N ARG A 698 -58.15 1.70 -6.64
CA ARG A 698 -58.43 1.57 -5.19
C ARG A 698 -57.27 0.90 -4.45
N ALA A 699 -56.77 -0.20 -4.96
CA ALA A 699 -55.65 -0.93 -4.32
C ALA A 699 -54.41 -0.07 -4.17
N ALA A 700 -54.11 0.75 -5.17
CA ALA A 700 -52.94 1.65 -5.14
C ALA A 700 -53.28 3.06 -4.62
N GLN A 701 -54.52 3.34 -4.17
CA GLN A 701 -54.93 4.66 -3.68
C GLN A 701 -54.67 5.78 -4.70
N ILE A 702 -54.97 5.54 -5.96
CA ILE A 702 -54.74 6.50 -7.04
C ILE A 702 -55.85 7.53 -7.01
N THR A 703 -55.51 8.81 -6.96
CA THR A 703 -56.42 9.96 -6.99
C THR A 703 -56.46 10.63 -8.35
N LEU A 704 -55.35 10.51 -9.13
CA LEU A 704 -55.21 11.15 -10.43
C LEU A 704 -54.68 10.16 -11.46
N VAL A 705 -55.30 10.13 -12.65
CA VAL A 705 -54.87 9.31 -13.79
C VAL A 705 -54.51 10.21 -14.98
N LEU A 706 -53.31 9.98 -15.53
CA LEU A 706 -52.83 10.62 -16.73
C LEU A 706 -53.10 9.75 -17.95
N THR A 707 -53.77 10.34 -18.97
CA THR A 707 -54.06 9.68 -20.25
C THR A 707 -53.91 10.66 -21.42
N SER A 708 -54.23 10.22 -22.64
CA SER A 708 -54.22 11.04 -23.87
C SER A 708 -55.53 10.92 -24.59
N ARG A 709 -56.13 12.04 -25.04
CA ARG A 709 -57.37 12.04 -25.81
C ARG A 709 -57.24 11.19 -27.07
N ARG A 710 -56.16 11.40 -27.82
CA ARG A 710 -55.86 10.63 -29.03
C ARG A 710 -55.78 9.11 -28.76
N PHE A 711 -55.27 8.71 -27.59
CA PHE A 711 -55.18 7.29 -27.24
C PHE A 711 -56.55 6.75 -26.87
N VAL A 712 -57.34 7.46 -26.06
CA VAL A 712 -58.70 7.07 -25.65
C VAL A 712 -59.56 6.84 -26.88
N GLU A 713 -59.53 7.77 -27.83
CA GLU A 713 -60.31 7.71 -29.08
C GLU A 713 -59.87 6.53 -29.96
N LYS A 714 -58.54 6.41 -30.23
CA LYS A 714 -58.01 5.35 -31.11
C LYS A 714 -58.25 3.94 -30.55
N ALA A 715 -58.13 3.78 -29.24
CA ALA A 715 -58.27 2.49 -28.58
C ALA A 715 -59.71 2.23 -28.09
N LYS A 716 -60.67 3.16 -28.38
CA LYS A 716 -62.08 3.09 -27.96
C LYS A 716 -62.22 2.86 -26.46
N LEU A 717 -61.52 3.65 -25.67
CA LEU A 717 -61.44 3.51 -24.20
C LEU A 717 -62.39 4.48 -23.46
N GLU A 718 -63.33 5.16 -24.14
CA GLU A 718 -64.29 6.07 -23.55
C GLU A 718 -65.06 5.43 -22.38
N PRO A 719 -65.55 4.18 -22.46
CA PRO A 719 -66.23 3.54 -21.35
C PRO A 719 -65.33 3.33 -20.14
N LEU A 720 -64.08 2.99 -20.37
CA LEU A 720 -63.08 2.82 -19.31
C LEU A 720 -62.78 4.15 -18.61
N VAL A 721 -62.53 5.20 -19.39
CA VAL A 721 -62.23 6.54 -18.86
C VAL A 721 -63.41 7.12 -18.12
N THR A 722 -64.64 6.94 -18.62
CA THR A 722 -65.90 7.38 -17.95
C THR A 722 -66.06 6.65 -16.61
N ALA A 723 -65.82 5.35 -16.57
CA ALA A 723 -65.86 4.60 -15.32
C ALA A 723 -64.78 5.08 -14.34
N LEU A 724 -63.56 5.31 -14.78
CA LEU A 724 -62.48 5.82 -13.93
C LEU A 724 -62.79 7.24 -13.40
N ALA A 725 -63.36 8.10 -14.23
CA ALA A 725 -63.73 9.49 -13.88
C ALA A 725 -64.74 9.57 -12.71
N SER A 726 -65.45 8.49 -12.40
CA SER A 726 -66.36 8.43 -11.22
C SER A 726 -65.62 8.34 -9.88
N GLN A 727 -64.35 7.95 -9.87
CA GLN A 727 -63.57 7.74 -8.63
C GLN A 727 -62.22 8.50 -8.60
N VAL A 728 -61.66 8.86 -9.77
CA VAL A 728 -60.36 9.51 -9.86
C VAL A 728 -60.40 10.68 -10.84
N THR A 729 -59.52 11.66 -10.64
CA THR A 729 -59.38 12.79 -11.56
C THR A 729 -58.66 12.37 -12.82
N ILE A 730 -59.30 12.54 -13.98
CA ILE A 730 -58.65 12.27 -15.28
C ILE A 730 -57.98 13.54 -15.79
N VAL A 731 -56.71 13.46 -16.13
CA VAL A 731 -55.93 14.56 -16.68
C VAL A 731 -55.33 14.14 -18.03
N TYR A 732 -55.65 14.90 -19.06
CA TYR A 732 -55.13 14.66 -20.41
C TYR A 732 -53.76 15.32 -20.62
N LEU A 733 -52.82 14.60 -21.21
CA LEU A 733 -51.47 15.11 -21.48
C LEU A 733 -51.49 16.29 -22.46
N GLU A 734 -52.47 16.37 -23.34
CA GLU A 734 -52.66 17.49 -24.24
C GLU A 734 -52.91 18.79 -23.45
N ASP A 735 -53.72 18.73 -22.38
CA ASP A 735 -53.98 19.88 -21.51
C ASP A 735 -52.76 20.26 -20.68
N VAL A 736 -52.04 19.27 -20.18
CA VAL A 736 -50.75 19.49 -19.50
C VAL A 736 -49.77 20.21 -20.42
N ARG A 737 -49.68 19.78 -21.68
CA ARG A 737 -48.82 20.36 -22.67
C ARG A 737 -49.16 21.79 -23.05
N SER A 738 -50.44 22.13 -23.17
CA SER A 738 -50.89 23.48 -23.50
C SER A 738 -50.57 24.49 -22.40
N GLN A 739 -50.50 24.04 -21.15
CA GLN A 739 -50.14 24.86 -19.99
C GLN A 739 -48.62 25.14 -19.85
N ILE A 740 -47.78 24.44 -20.63
CA ILE A 740 -46.34 24.64 -20.58
C ILE A 740 -45.94 25.75 -21.54
N GLY A 741 -45.85 26.97 -21.02
CA GLY A 741 -45.42 28.14 -21.77
C GLY A 741 -43.89 28.11 -22.10
N VAL A 742 -43.48 29.07 -22.91
CA VAL A 742 -42.06 29.17 -23.39
C VAL A 742 -41.08 29.29 -22.23
N VAL A 743 -41.41 30.10 -21.20
CA VAL A 743 -40.53 30.27 -20.03
C VAL A 743 -40.31 28.96 -19.26
N ALA A 744 -41.38 28.16 -19.12
CA ALA A 744 -41.33 26.85 -18.46
C ALA A 744 -40.45 25.85 -19.27
N ARG A 745 -40.49 25.90 -20.60
CA ARG A 745 -39.67 25.08 -21.48
C ARG A 745 -38.20 25.47 -21.40
N LEU A 746 -37.89 26.77 -21.38
CA LEU A 746 -36.51 27.28 -21.22
C LEU A 746 -35.93 26.91 -19.84
N ALA A 747 -36.71 27.09 -18.77
CA ALA A 747 -36.32 26.70 -17.42
C ALA A 747 -36.06 25.18 -17.32
N ALA A 748 -36.89 24.34 -17.97
CA ALA A 748 -36.65 22.89 -18.02
C ALA A 748 -35.38 22.54 -18.81
N LEU A 749 -35.10 23.25 -19.90
CA LEU A 749 -33.87 23.09 -20.67
C LEU A 749 -32.62 23.46 -19.83
N CYS A 750 -32.63 24.63 -19.20
CA CYS A 750 -31.56 25.05 -18.30
C CYS A 750 -31.33 24.01 -17.18
N ARG A 751 -32.41 23.57 -16.52
CA ARG A 751 -32.32 22.52 -15.50
C ARG A 751 -31.78 21.22 -16.05
N SER A 752 -32.19 20.81 -17.24
CA SER A 752 -31.65 19.61 -17.91
C SER A 752 -30.14 19.72 -18.16
N LEU A 753 -29.64 20.88 -18.56
CA LEU A 753 -28.22 21.10 -18.82
C LEU A 753 -27.39 21.09 -17.52
N MET A 754 -27.94 21.59 -16.42
CA MET A 754 -27.25 21.73 -15.13
C MET A 754 -27.36 20.47 -14.25
N SER A 755 -28.38 19.60 -14.49
CA SER A 755 -28.60 18.41 -13.66
C SER A 755 -27.51 17.37 -13.86
N LYS A 756 -27.02 16.84 -12.73
CA LYS A 756 -26.04 15.75 -12.66
C LYS A 756 -26.63 14.56 -11.91
N PRO A 757 -26.25 13.34 -12.24
CA PRO A 757 -26.72 12.16 -11.52
C PRO A 757 -26.21 12.16 -10.09
N GLN A 758 -27.07 11.80 -9.14
CA GLN A 758 -26.71 11.55 -7.75
C GLN A 758 -26.43 10.05 -7.59
N ARG A 759 -25.20 9.70 -7.23
CA ARG A 759 -24.78 8.30 -7.06
C ARG A 759 -25.23 7.68 -5.72
N ARG A 760 -25.55 8.53 -4.75
CA ARG A 760 -26.14 8.15 -3.47
C ARG A 760 -27.34 9.08 -3.25
N SER A 761 -28.53 8.51 -3.24
CA SER A 761 -29.76 9.24 -3.02
C SER A 761 -30.47 8.67 -1.79
N GLU A 762 -30.83 9.52 -0.85
CA GLU A 762 -31.70 9.14 0.28
C GLU A 762 -33.03 8.58 -0.19
N ARG A 763 -33.40 8.88 -1.44
CA ARG A 763 -34.62 8.43 -2.10
C ARG A 763 -34.50 7.10 -2.84
N ALA A 764 -33.37 6.44 -2.78
CA ALA A 764 -33.14 5.17 -3.48
C ALA A 764 -34.12 4.06 -3.03
N ASN A 765 -34.57 4.15 -1.78
CA ASN A 765 -35.52 3.21 -1.19
C ASN A 765 -37.02 3.63 -1.34
N ASP A 766 -37.29 4.83 -1.93
CA ASP A 766 -38.67 5.26 -2.21
C ASP A 766 -39.26 4.35 -3.30
N PRO A 767 -40.58 4.08 -3.25
CA PRO A 767 -41.28 3.35 -4.33
C PRO A 767 -41.04 4.01 -5.69
N ALA A 768 -40.48 3.25 -6.64
CA ALA A 768 -40.19 3.77 -7.98
C ALA A 768 -41.39 3.64 -8.94
N VAL A 769 -42.14 2.55 -8.85
CA VAL A 769 -43.26 2.25 -9.74
C VAL A 769 -44.24 1.28 -9.06
N VAL A 770 -45.52 1.39 -9.36
CA VAL A 770 -46.52 0.39 -9.02
C VAL A 770 -46.94 -0.34 -10.28
N LEU A 771 -46.77 -1.67 -10.26
CA LEU A 771 -47.21 -2.58 -11.33
C LEU A 771 -48.31 -3.47 -10.77
N PHE A 772 -49.33 -3.74 -11.60
CA PHE A 772 -50.46 -4.58 -11.22
C PHE A 772 -50.32 -5.97 -11.84
N THR A 773 -50.38 -7.00 -11.01
CA THR A 773 -50.43 -8.40 -11.45
C THR A 773 -51.87 -8.91 -11.46
N SER A 774 -52.20 -9.76 -12.42
CA SER A 774 -53.45 -10.51 -12.38
C SER A 774 -53.39 -11.49 -11.20
N GLY A 775 -54.15 -11.23 -10.12
CA GLY A 775 -54.29 -12.20 -9.04
C GLY A 775 -54.95 -13.51 -9.55
N SER A 776 -54.72 -14.63 -8.86
CA SER A 776 -55.31 -15.93 -9.15
C SER A 776 -56.88 -15.89 -9.17
N GLU A 777 -57.50 -14.84 -8.63
CA GLU A 777 -58.96 -14.59 -8.58
C GLU A 777 -59.41 -13.50 -9.53
N GLY A 778 -58.59 -13.06 -10.49
CA GLY A 778 -58.96 -12.07 -11.50
C GLY A 778 -58.95 -10.60 -11.03
N THR A 779 -58.79 -10.32 -9.73
CA THR A 779 -58.67 -8.96 -9.19
C THR A 779 -57.23 -8.52 -9.13
N PRO A 780 -56.85 -7.33 -9.67
CA PRO A 780 -55.47 -6.82 -9.61
C PRO A 780 -55.04 -6.62 -8.15
N LYS A 781 -53.84 -7.16 -7.82
CA LYS A 781 -53.13 -6.87 -6.57
C LYS A 781 -51.98 -5.90 -6.89
N GLY A 782 -51.88 -4.81 -6.14
CA GLY A 782 -50.85 -3.79 -6.28
C GLY A 782 -49.59 -4.15 -5.49
#